data_cffda50233ea394aad12aa03a615efef
#
_entry.id   cffda50233ea394aad12aa03a615efef
#
_cell.length_a   1.000
_cell.length_b   1.000
_cell.length_c   1.000
_cell.angle_alpha   90.00
_cell.angle_beta   90.00
_cell.angle_gamma   90.00
#
_symmetry.space_group_name_H-M   'P 1'
#
loop_
_entity.id
_entity.type
_entity.pdbx_description
1 polymer ?
#
loop_
_entity_poly.entity_id
_entity_poly.type
_entity_poly.pdbx_seq_one_letter_code
_entity_poly.pdbx_strand_id
1 'polypeptide(L)'
;MFFCLTFAGQITHYIYNMIKITFPDGSVREYEAGVTGFEIAQSISSRLAQDVVACGVNGETTELNRPINADASIKLYKFEDEEGKHAFWHTSAHLLAEALQELYPNIQFGFGPAIENGFFYDVLLPDGKQIGEGDFKMIEEKMLELARKDEAVVRKEVGKADCLAQFKAAGQTYKCEHIEQDLEDGSITTYTQGNFTDLCKGPHIVSTGIIKAVKLMSIAGAFWRGDATKDQMQRLYGISYPKKKMLDEYLVMLEEAKKRDHRKIGKEMELFMFSERVGKGLPIWLPKGTDLRLRLQDMLRKIQKQYGYQEVITPNIGGKNLYQTSGHWDHYGKDSFQPIQTPEEGEEYLLKPMNCPHHCEIFANRPRSYKELPFRCAEFGTVYRYEQSGELHGLTRVRCFTQDDAHIFCRPDQVKKEFINVMDIIQRVFTTFNFSEENVEVQISLRDPNNKEKYIGSDEDWANAEQAIIDACAEKGMKARQERGEAAFYGPKLDFMVKDAIGRRWQLGTIQVDYQLPQRFQLEYIGEDGQKHRPVMIHRAPFGSMERFCAVLIEHTAGHFPLWLTPDQVAILPVSEKYQEYAEKLKAYFDTQNVRSIIDDRNEKIGRKIRDTELKHIPYMLVVGEKEQADGTVSFRQRGGGEQGSMKYEEFANKILEEVRRMTEKC
;
A
#
# COMPACT_ATOMS: atom_id res chain seq x y z
N MET A 1 -77.76 51.31 -11.56
CA MET A 1 -77.01 51.32 -10.32
C MET A 1 -76.32 49.90 -10.28
N PHE A 2 -75.11 49.77 -10.84
CA PHE A 2 -74.38 48.55 -10.94
C PHE A 2 -73.13 48.67 -10.07
N PHE A 3 -73.00 47.86 -9.04
CA PHE A 3 -71.81 47.74 -8.21
C PHE A 3 -70.84 46.83 -8.91
N CYS A 4 -69.66 47.39 -9.22
CA CYS A 4 -68.51 46.61 -9.69
C CYS A 4 -67.63 46.31 -8.48
N LEU A 5 -67.55 45.02 -8.06
CA LEU A 5 -66.65 44.55 -7.04
C LEU A 5 -65.30 44.21 -7.75
N THR A 6 -64.28 44.97 -7.50
CA THR A 6 -62.89 44.69 -7.88
C THR A 6 -62.31 43.69 -6.86
N PHE A 7 -62.02 42.47 -7.31
CA PHE A 7 -61.16 41.53 -6.59
C PHE A 7 -59.70 41.93 -6.82
N ALA A 8 -59.06 42.48 -5.78
CA ALA A 8 -57.59 42.61 -5.74
C ALA A 8 -56.97 41.27 -5.30
N GLY A 9 -56.51 40.47 -6.27
CA GLY A 9 -55.69 39.30 -5.98
C GLY A 9 -54.30 39.71 -5.55
N GLN A 10 -53.92 39.43 -4.33
CA GLN A 10 -52.53 39.49 -3.90
C GLN A 10 -51.73 38.38 -4.61
N ILE A 11 -50.93 38.78 -5.61
CA ILE A 11 -49.89 37.95 -6.21
C ILE A 11 -48.72 37.98 -5.22
N THR A 12 -48.59 37.00 -4.38
CA THR A 12 -47.39 36.74 -3.58
C THR A 12 -46.27 36.34 -4.55
N HIS A 13 -45.39 37.27 -4.89
CA HIS A 13 -44.15 36.96 -5.59
C HIS A 13 -43.29 36.17 -4.60
N TYR A 14 -43.25 34.82 -4.74
CA TYR A 14 -42.17 34.04 -4.18
C TYR A 14 -40.90 34.43 -4.95
N ILE A 15 -40.03 35.19 -4.30
CA ILE A 15 -38.67 35.40 -4.75
C ILE A 15 -37.94 34.07 -4.48
N TYR A 16 -37.85 33.24 -5.51
CA TYR A 16 -37.00 32.05 -5.43
C TYR A 16 -35.56 32.55 -5.33
N ASN A 17 -34.89 32.21 -4.21
CA ASN A 17 -33.47 32.48 -4.04
C ASN A 17 -32.71 31.39 -4.81
N MET A 18 -32.29 31.75 -6.06
CA MET A 18 -31.53 30.83 -6.93
C MET A 18 -30.07 30.82 -6.56
N ILE A 19 -29.47 29.64 -6.47
CA ILE A 19 -28.07 29.43 -6.25
C ILE A 19 -27.40 28.77 -7.45
N LYS A 20 -26.12 29.00 -7.62
CA LYS A 20 -25.30 28.45 -8.72
C LYS A 20 -24.50 27.26 -8.23
N ILE A 21 -24.72 26.11 -8.85
CA ILE A 21 -23.98 24.88 -8.57
C ILE A 21 -22.99 24.62 -9.71
N THR A 22 -21.70 24.58 -9.36
CA THR A 22 -20.60 24.31 -10.29
C THR A 22 -20.22 22.83 -10.22
N PHE A 23 -20.24 22.14 -11.36
CA PHE A 23 -19.87 20.75 -11.50
C PHE A 23 -18.37 20.56 -11.79
N PRO A 24 -17.81 19.31 -11.62
CA PRO A 24 -16.40 19.05 -11.85
C PRO A 24 -15.90 19.34 -13.28
N ASP A 25 -16.78 19.33 -14.28
CA ASP A 25 -16.49 19.68 -15.67
C ASP A 25 -16.49 21.19 -15.94
N GLY A 26 -16.71 22.01 -14.90
CA GLY A 26 -16.81 23.47 -14.98
C GLY A 26 -18.18 24.00 -15.42
N SER A 27 -19.14 23.11 -15.72
CA SER A 27 -20.51 23.54 -16.04
C SER A 27 -21.22 24.09 -14.80
N VAL A 28 -22.09 25.08 -14.98
CA VAL A 28 -22.86 25.74 -13.93
C VAL A 28 -24.34 25.56 -14.20
N ARG A 29 -25.11 25.15 -13.18
CA ARG A 29 -26.58 25.11 -13.24
C ARG A 29 -27.18 25.88 -12.07
N GLU A 30 -28.34 26.45 -12.28
CA GLU A 30 -29.10 27.19 -11.26
C GLU A 30 -30.14 26.26 -10.64
N TYR A 31 -30.22 26.29 -9.29
CA TYR A 31 -31.20 25.55 -8.48
C TYR A 31 -31.81 26.48 -7.43
N GLU A 32 -32.94 26.13 -6.89
CA GLU A 32 -33.51 26.83 -5.73
C GLU A 32 -32.62 26.56 -4.47
N ALA A 33 -32.43 27.58 -3.64
CA ALA A 33 -31.74 27.43 -2.36
C ALA A 33 -32.45 26.38 -1.49
N GLY A 34 -31.66 25.50 -0.86
CA GLY A 34 -32.17 24.34 -0.14
C GLY A 34 -32.14 23.06 -0.96
N VAL A 35 -31.75 23.11 -2.24
CA VAL A 35 -31.57 21.89 -3.04
C VAL A 35 -30.55 20.94 -2.40
N THR A 36 -30.81 19.66 -2.50
CA THR A 36 -29.96 18.59 -1.94
C THR A 36 -29.09 17.92 -3.03
N GLY A 37 -28.00 17.29 -2.61
CA GLY A 37 -27.16 16.49 -3.52
C GLY A 37 -27.95 15.40 -4.24
N PHE A 38 -28.95 14.79 -3.56
CA PHE A 38 -29.85 13.80 -4.16
C PHE A 38 -30.72 14.38 -5.27
N GLU A 39 -31.36 15.54 -5.04
CA GLU A 39 -32.19 16.22 -6.04
C GLU A 39 -31.35 16.68 -7.25
N ILE A 40 -30.12 17.13 -7.01
CA ILE A 40 -29.17 17.45 -8.09
C ILE A 40 -28.85 16.21 -8.91
N ALA A 41 -28.53 15.08 -8.26
CA ALA A 41 -28.28 13.81 -8.94
C ALA A 41 -29.52 13.34 -9.74
N GLN A 42 -30.71 13.48 -9.16
CA GLN A 42 -32.00 13.14 -9.79
C GLN A 42 -32.25 14.02 -11.03
N SER A 43 -31.91 15.30 -10.98
CA SER A 43 -32.06 16.23 -12.11
C SER A 43 -31.16 15.89 -13.29
N ILE A 44 -30.05 15.20 -13.03
CA ILE A 44 -29.12 14.75 -14.08
C ILE A 44 -29.63 13.41 -14.65
N SER A 45 -29.92 12.43 -13.80
CA SER A 45 -30.38 11.12 -14.20
C SER A 45 -30.91 10.34 -13.00
N SER A 46 -32.07 9.69 -13.14
CA SER A 46 -32.63 8.78 -12.12
C SER A 46 -31.69 7.61 -11.79
N ARG A 47 -30.88 7.15 -12.76
CA ARG A 47 -29.87 6.11 -12.53
C ARG A 47 -28.73 6.64 -11.68
N LEU A 48 -28.26 7.85 -11.92
CA LEU A 48 -27.21 8.46 -11.11
C LEU A 48 -27.67 8.63 -9.67
N ALA A 49 -28.90 9.10 -9.44
CA ALA A 49 -29.46 9.26 -8.10
C ALA A 49 -29.52 7.93 -7.30
N GLN A 50 -29.65 6.78 -8.00
CA GLN A 50 -29.63 5.45 -7.37
C GLN A 50 -28.19 4.96 -7.07
N ASP A 51 -27.20 5.42 -7.82
CA ASP A 51 -25.81 4.97 -7.69
C ASP A 51 -24.99 5.84 -6.71
N VAL A 52 -25.39 7.09 -6.47
CA VAL A 52 -24.67 8.00 -5.56
C VAL A 52 -25.01 7.72 -4.10
N VAL A 53 -24.00 7.84 -3.23
CA VAL A 53 -24.14 7.54 -1.79
C VAL A 53 -23.74 8.73 -0.89
N ALA A 54 -22.97 9.68 -1.40
CA ALA A 54 -22.56 10.92 -0.72
C ALA A 54 -22.30 12.03 -1.75
N CYS A 55 -22.09 13.27 -1.31
CA CYS A 55 -21.62 14.35 -2.17
C CYS A 55 -20.56 15.20 -1.47
N GLY A 56 -19.70 15.82 -2.27
CA GLY A 56 -18.78 16.87 -1.83
C GLY A 56 -19.36 18.24 -2.15
N VAL A 57 -19.45 19.11 -1.15
CA VAL A 57 -19.88 20.51 -1.30
C VAL A 57 -18.71 21.40 -0.91
N ASN A 58 -18.20 22.19 -1.84
CA ASN A 58 -17.01 23.05 -1.64
C ASN A 58 -15.78 22.27 -1.11
N GLY A 59 -15.64 20.98 -1.50
CA GLY A 59 -14.55 20.12 -1.08
C GLY A 59 -14.78 19.34 0.22
N GLU A 60 -15.84 19.62 0.98
CA GLU A 60 -16.22 18.82 2.16
C GLU A 60 -17.22 17.74 1.77
N THR A 61 -16.96 16.50 2.20
CA THR A 61 -17.90 15.38 2.00
C THR A 61 -19.07 15.49 2.97
N THR A 62 -20.27 15.37 2.43
CA THR A 62 -21.53 15.50 3.22
C THR A 62 -22.59 14.51 2.72
N GLU A 63 -23.67 14.40 3.48
CA GLU A 63 -24.82 13.56 3.15
C GLU A 63 -25.56 14.11 1.91
N LEU A 64 -26.12 13.20 1.10
CA LEU A 64 -26.89 13.55 -0.10
C LEU A 64 -28.16 14.37 0.19
N ASN A 65 -28.75 14.25 1.37
CA ASN A 65 -29.98 14.92 1.78
C ASN A 65 -29.75 16.25 2.52
N ARG A 66 -28.48 16.71 2.60
CA ARG A 66 -28.16 17.98 3.24
C ARG A 66 -28.49 19.15 2.30
N PRO A 67 -29.27 20.18 2.76
CA PRO A 67 -29.64 21.30 1.92
C PRO A 67 -28.44 22.22 1.62
N ILE A 68 -28.33 22.64 0.37
CA ILE A 68 -27.32 23.61 -0.10
C ILE A 68 -28.01 24.95 -0.26
N ASN A 69 -27.59 25.94 0.51
CA ASN A 69 -28.28 27.25 0.61
C ASN A 69 -27.55 28.42 -0.07
N ALA A 70 -26.37 28.19 -0.62
CA ALA A 70 -25.54 29.21 -1.27
C ALA A 70 -24.82 28.62 -2.50
N ASP A 71 -24.25 29.47 -3.33
CA ASP A 71 -23.43 29.08 -4.47
C ASP A 71 -22.31 28.12 -4.01
N ALA A 72 -22.17 26.99 -4.70
CA ALA A 72 -21.23 25.94 -4.30
C ALA A 72 -20.71 25.15 -5.48
N SER A 73 -19.55 24.53 -5.31
CA SER A 73 -19.10 23.43 -6.15
C SER A 73 -19.63 22.10 -5.59
N ILE A 74 -20.05 21.19 -6.48
CA ILE A 74 -20.53 19.88 -6.09
C ILE A 74 -19.76 18.76 -6.79
N LYS A 75 -19.49 17.66 -6.06
CA LYS A 75 -19.03 16.40 -6.62
C LYS A 75 -19.91 15.28 -6.04
N LEU A 76 -20.45 14.43 -6.91
CA LEU A 76 -21.31 13.30 -6.52
C LEU A 76 -20.46 12.04 -6.41
N TYR A 77 -20.50 11.37 -5.25
CA TYR A 77 -19.72 10.19 -4.96
C TYR A 77 -20.55 8.92 -5.02
N LYS A 78 -20.05 7.93 -5.76
CA LYS A 78 -20.57 6.57 -5.77
C LYS A 78 -19.86 5.70 -4.73
N PHE A 79 -20.31 4.46 -4.55
CA PHE A 79 -19.64 3.52 -3.65
C PHE A 79 -18.18 3.24 -4.04
N GLU A 80 -17.82 3.30 -5.33
CA GLU A 80 -16.46 3.06 -5.81
C GLU A 80 -15.47 4.18 -5.42
N ASP A 81 -15.97 5.39 -5.15
CA ASP A 81 -15.17 6.54 -4.69
C ASP A 81 -14.78 6.36 -3.21
N GLU A 82 -13.63 6.86 -2.80
CA GLU A 82 -13.14 6.74 -1.41
C GLU A 82 -14.09 7.40 -0.41
N GLU A 83 -14.57 8.59 -0.73
CA GLU A 83 -15.51 9.33 0.10
C GLU A 83 -16.87 8.63 0.19
N GLY A 84 -17.30 8.02 -0.92
CA GLY A 84 -18.52 7.22 -0.96
C GLY A 84 -18.42 5.95 -0.11
N LYS A 85 -17.31 5.23 -0.18
CA LYS A 85 -17.03 4.08 0.70
C LYS A 85 -17.02 4.49 2.17
N HIS A 86 -16.37 5.62 2.48
CA HIS A 86 -16.28 6.09 3.86
C HIS A 86 -17.68 6.33 4.45
N ALA A 87 -18.55 7.07 3.76
CA ALA A 87 -19.94 7.31 4.21
C ALA A 87 -20.75 6.00 4.34
N PHE A 88 -20.57 5.09 3.39
CA PHE A 88 -21.25 3.79 3.36
C PHE A 88 -20.82 2.89 4.53
N TRP A 89 -19.51 2.74 4.75
CA TRP A 89 -18.98 1.90 5.83
C TRP A 89 -19.20 2.53 7.21
N HIS A 90 -19.20 3.86 7.31
CA HIS A 90 -19.57 4.53 8.55
C HIS A 90 -21.02 4.23 8.96
N THR A 91 -21.94 4.26 8.00
CA THR A 91 -23.33 3.84 8.26
C THR A 91 -23.44 2.35 8.59
N SER A 92 -22.60 1.52 7.96
CA SER A 92 -22.55 0.08 8.26
C SER A 92 -22.02 -0.20 9.68
N ALA A 93 -21.13 0.64 10.20
CA ALA A 93 -20.69 0.57 11.61
C ALA A 93 -21.87 0.86 12.56
N HIS A 94 -22.68 1.89 12.27
CA HIS A 94 -23.90 2.16 13.03
C HIS A 94 -24.93 1.05 12.91
N LEU A 95 -25.09 0.44 11.73
CA LEU A 95 -25.96 -0.72 11.55
C LEU A 95 -25.51 -1.94 12.35
N LEU A 96 -24.18 -2.15 12.48
CA LEU A 96 -23.61 -3.15 13.39
C LEU A 96 -23.98 -2.85 14.84
N ALA A 97 -23.81 -1.61 15.27
CA ALA A 97 -24.11 -1.19 16.64
C ALA A 97 -25.61 -1.36 16.95
N GLU A 98 -26.50 -0.99 16.02
CA GLU A 98 -27.95 -1.20 16.15
C GLU A 98 -28.29 -2.69 16.30
N ALA A 99 -27.70 -3.55 15.43
CA ALA A 99 -27.89 -4.99 15.53
C ALA A 99 -27.41 -5.55 16.88
N LEU A 100 -26.26 -5.08 17.36
CA LEU A 100 -25.73 -5.50 18.64
C LEU A 100 -26.57 -4.99 19.82
N GLN A 101 -27.12 -3.78 19.75
CA GLN A 101 -28.05 -3.25 20.75
C GLN A 101 -29.30 -4.11 20.89
N GLU A 102 -29.89 -4.58 19.77
CA GLU A 102 -31.04 -5.48 19.78
C GLU A 102 -30.72 -6.89 20.29
N LEU A 103 -29.52 -7.40 20.00
CA LEU A 103 -29.12 -8.76 20.38
C LEU A 103 -28.55 -8.86 21.81
N TYR A 104 -27.91 -7.81 22.30
CA TYR A 104 -27.21 -7.82 23.59
C TYR A 104 -27.66 -6.64 24.47
N PRO A 105 -28.64 -6.85 25.35
CA PRO A 105 -29.12 -5.79 26.24
C PRO A 105 -27.99 -5.23 27.12
N ASN A 106 -28.01 -3.91 27.33
CA ASN A 106 -27.03 -3.16 28.13
C ASN A 106 -25.58 -3.16 27.60
N ILE A 107 -25.37 -3.50 26.32
CA ILE A 107 -24.08 -3.37 25.67
C ILE A 107 -23.58 -1.91 25.74
N GLN A 108 -22.31 -1.72 25.98
CA GLN A 108 -21.66 -0.41 25.96
C GLN A 108 -20.93 -0.18 24.64
N PHE A 109 -21.04 1.01 24.10
CA PHE A 109 -20.48 1.39 22.83
C PHE A 109 -19.30 2.35 22.98
N GLY A 110 -18.17 2.03 22.31
CA GLY A 110 -17.03 2.90 22.13
C GLY A 110 -17.12 3.71 20.83
N PHE A 111 -16.16 3.52 19.94
CA PHE A 111 -16.09 4.18 18.62
C PHE A 111 -16.34 3.20 17.48
N GLY A 112 -16.96 3.70 16.40
CA GLY A 112 -17.29 2.92 15.21
C GLY A 112 -17.01 3.65 13.90
N PRO A 113 -15.73 3.91 13.52
CA PRO A 113 -15.40 4.58 12.28
C PRO A 113 -15.39 3.64 11.09
N ALA A 114 -15.50 4.22 9.90
CA ALA A 114 -15.01 3.60 8.68
C ALA A 114 -13.47 3.54 8.69
N ILE A 115 -12.93 2.51 8.06
CA ILE A 115 -11.49 2.30 7.85
C ILE A 115 -11.22 2.05 6.35
N GLU A 116 -9.96 1.99 5.94
CA GLU A 116 -9.56 1.81 4.54
C GLU A 116 -10.29 0.65 3.82
N ASN A 117 -10.53 -0.47 4.53
CA ASN A 117 -11.18 -1.65 3.96
C ASN A 117 -12.30 -2.15 4.89
N GLY A 118 -13.37 -1.37 5.03
CA GLY A 118 -14.52 -1.72 5.84
C GLY A 118 -14.75 -0.77 7.02
N PHE A 119 -15.16 -1.33 8.13
CA PHE A 119 -15.49 -0.60 9.35
C PHE A 119 -15.21 -1.46 10.58
N PHE A 120 -15.17 -0.83 11.75
CA PHE A 120 -15.23 -1.57 13.01
C PHE A 120 -16.18 -0.88 14.00
N TYR A 121 -16.48 -1.58 15.08
CA TYR A 121 -17.13 -0.99 16.25
C TYR A 121 -16.54 -1.58 17.53
N ASP A 122 -16.22 -0.70 18.50
CA ASP A 122 -15.74 -1.07 19.82
C ASP A 122 -16.90 -1.24 20.77
N VAL A 123 -17.00 -2.40 21.42
CA VAL A 123 -18.10 -2.73 22.31
C VAL A 123 -17.60 -3.42 23.58
N LEU A 124 -18.36 -3.27 24.66
CA LEU A 124 -18.16 -4.01 25.89
C LEU A 124 -19.50 -4.59 26.35
N LEU A 125 -19.55 -5.91 26.49
CA LEU A 125 -20.74 -6.59 27.04
C LEU A 125 -20.71 -6.57 28.58
N PRO A 126 -21.89 -6.50 29.22
CA PRO A 126 -21.97 -6.60 30.66
C PRO A 126 -21.54 -8.01 31.16
N ASP A 127 -21.18 -8.08 32.43
CA ASP A 127 -20.88 -9.32 33.14
C ASP A 127 -19.72 -10.14 32.59
N GLY A 128 -18.77 -9.48 31.87
CA GLY A 128 -17.60 -10.15 31.29
C GLY A 128 -17.92 -11.12 30.15
N LYS A 129 -19.13 -11.05 29.58
CA LYS A 129 -19.49 -11.80 28.39
C LYS A 129 -18.67 -11.32 27.20
N GLN A 130 -18.47 -12.19 26.23
CA GLN A 130 -17.74 -11.88 24.99
C GLN A 130 -18.47 -12.40 23.77
N ILE A 131 -18.39 -11.64 22.67
CA ILE A 131 -18.83 -12.06 21.36
C ILE A 131 -17.73 -12.95 20.76
N GLY A 132 -18.10 -14.09 20.20
CA GLY A 132 -17.18 -14.98 19.51
C GLY A 132 -17.44 -15.01 17.99
N GLU A 133 -16.53 -15.59 17.20
CA GLU A 133 -16.75 -15.77 15.76
C GLU A 133 -17.97 -16.63 15.45
N GLY A 134 -18.38 -17.49 16.38
CA GLY A 134 -19.63 -18.27 16.27
C GLY A 134 -20.89 -17.45 16.22
N ASP A 135 -20.86 -16.22 16.76
CA ASP A 135 -22.01 -15.31 16.80
C ASP A 135 -22.13 -14.48 15.51
N PHE A 136 -21.11 -14.45 14.67
CA PHE A 136 -21.06 -13.59 13.47
C PHE A 136 -22.28 -13.78 12.58
N LYS A 137 -22.65 -15.02 12.29
CA LYS A 137 -23.79 -15.30 11.41
C LYS A 137 -25.09 -14.70 11.94
N MET A 138 -25.34 -14.80 13.23
CA MET A 138 -26.53 -14.24 13.88
C MET A 138 -26.53 -12.70 13.80
N ILE A 139 -25.38 -12.09 14.04
CA ILE A 139 -25.22 -10.62 13.95
C ILE A 139 -25.39 -10.14 12.51
N GLU A 140 -24.76 -10.81 11.53
CA GLU A 140 -24.90 -10.51 10.10
C GLU A 140 -26.34 -10.60 9.62
N GLU A 141 -27.06 -11.66 10.04
CA GLU A 141 -28.48 -11.84 9.73
C GLU A 141 -29.34 -10.71 10.33
N LYS A 142 -29.04 -10.28 11.56
CA LYS A 142 -29.72 -9.16 12.21
C LYS A 142 -29.42 -7.83 11.49
N MET A 143 -28.18 -7.56 11.14
CA MET A 143 -27.82 -6.37 10.35
C MET A 143 -28.58 -6.31 9.02
N LEU A 144 -28.69 -7.44 8.31
CA LEU A 144 -29.44 -7.50 7.05
C LEU A 144 -30.95 -7.41 7.25
N GLU A 145 -31.49 -7.88 8.38
CA GLU A 145 -32.89 -7.68 8.75
C GLU A 145 -33.17 -6.18 8.93
N LEU A 146 -32.35 -5.47 9.70
CA LEU A 146 -32.47 -4.04 9.94
C LEU A 146 -32.31 -3.24 8.63
N ALA A 147 -31.29 -3.57 7.82
CA ALA A 147 -31.08 -2.92 6.52
C ALA A 147 -32.31 -3.02 5.59
N ARG A 148 -33.07 -4.16 5.64
CA ARG A 148 -34.27 -4.32 4.83
C ARG A 148 -35.43 -3.42 5.25
N LYS A 149 -35.41 -2.88 6.47
CA LYS A 149 -36.40 -1.90 6.93
C LYS A 149 -36.25 -0.55 6.22
N ASP A 150 -35.07 -0.31 5.59
CA ASP A 150 -34.74 0.91 4.82
C ASP A 150 -34.95 2.18 5.62
N GLU A 151 -34.38 2.20 6.84
CA GLU A 151 -34.56 3.30 7.78
C GLU A 151 -33.70 4.48 7.37
N ALA A 152 -34.28 5.69 7.43
CA ALA A 152 -33.57 6.92 7.14
C ALA A 152 -32.51 7.22 8.20
N VAL A 153 -31.33 7.66 7.77
CA VAL A 153 -30.26 8.13 8.66
C VAL A 153 -30.43 9.64 8.87
N VAL A 154 -30.81 10.01 10.09
CA VAL A 154 -31.19 11.38 10.43
C VAL A 154 -30.11 12.05 11.28
N ARG A 155 -29.51 13.12 10.73
CA ARG A 155 -28.55 13.99 11.44
C ARG A 155 -29.29 15.03 12.28
N LYS A 156 -28.79 15.24 13.52
CA LYS A 156 -29.26 16.34 14.38
C LYS A 156 -28.05 17.04 15.02
N GLU A 157 -28.12 18.36 15.10
CA GLU A 157 -27.26 19.15 15.95
C GLU A 157 -27.88 19.27 17.33
N VAL A 158 -27.12 19.00 18.36
CA VAL A 158 -27.61 18.95 19.76
C VAL A 158 -26.67 19.71 20.67
N GLY A 159 -27.26 20.36 21.70
CA GLY A 159 -26.49 20.97 22.78
C GLY A 159 -25.78 19.93 23.66
N LYS A 160 -24.65 20.27 24.24
CA LYS A 160 -23.85 19.34 25.07
C LYS A 160 -24.65 18.77 26.24
N ALA A 161 -25.46 19.58 26.92
CA ALA A 161 -26.28 19.13 28.04
C ALA A 161 -27.34 18.12 27.64
N ASP A 162 -28.05 18.37 26.51
CA ASP A 162 -29.10 17.49 25.99
C ASP A 162 -28.49 16.17 25.46
N CYS A 163 -27.38 16.26 24.77
CA CYS A 163 -26.64 15.08 24.30
C CYS A 163 -26.21 14.20 25.46
N LEU A 164 -25.62 14.80 26.52
CA LEU A 164 -25.20 14.06 27.70
C LEU A 164 -26.38 13.43 28.43
N ALA A 165 -27.51 14.15 28.56
CA ALA A 165 -28.73 13.60 29.15
C ALA A 165 -29.29 12.41 28.38
N GLN A 166 -29.26 12.47 27.05
CA GLN A 166 -29.69 11.38 26.19
C GLN A 166 -28.84 10.11 26.37
N PHE A 167 -27.52 10.22 26.35
CA PHE A 167 -26.63 9.05 26.48
C PHE A 167 -26.58 8.53 27.93
N LYS A 168 -26.78 9.39 28.95
CA LYS A 168 -26.96 8.97 30.36
C LYS A 168 -28.25 8.15 30.50
N ALA A 169 -29.35 8.58 29.89
CA ALA A 169 -30.63 7.84 29.91
C ALA A 169 -30.51 6.50 29.20
N ALA A 170 -29.70 6.41 28.13
CA ALA A 170 -29.38 5.17 27.41
C ALA A 170 -28.34 4.28 28.12
N GLY A 171 -27.80 4.72 29.29
CA GLY A 171 -26.82 3.97 30.05
C GLY A 171 -25.42 3.85 29.40
N GLN A 172 -25.06 4.72 28.43
CA GLN A 172 -23.84 4.65 27.64
C GLN A 172 -22.68 5.42 28.29
N THR A 173 -21.97 4.75 29.19
CA THR A 173 -20.93 5.37 30.04
C THR A 173 -19.77 5.96 29.21
N TYR A 174 -19.26 5.23 28.23
CA TYR A 174 -18.12 5.69 27.41
C TYR A 174 -18.48 6.85 26.48
N LYS A 175 -19.70 6.89 25.98
CA LYS A 175 -20.19 8.04 25.20
C LYS A 175 -20.32 9.27 26.11
N CYS A 176 -20.79 9.11 27.36
CA CYS A 176 -20.86 10.21 28.33
C CYS A 176 -19.46 10.75 28.66
N GLU A 177 -18.48 9.88 28.93
CA GLU A 177 -17.08 10.27 29.16
C GLU A 177 -16.53 11.08 27.97
N HIS A 178 -16.78 10.62 26.74
CA HIS A 178 -16.32 11.31 25.53
C HIS A 178 -16.97 12.71 25.39
N ILE A 179 -18.28 12.82 25.64
CA ILE A 179 -18.99 14.11 25.59
C ILE A 179 -18.45 15.09 26.64
N GLU A 180 -18.22 14.60 27.85
CA GLU A 180 -17.77 15.45 28.96
C GLU A 180 -16.33 15.98 28.74
N GLN A 181 -15.42 15.11 28.27
CA GLN A 181 -13.98 15.41 28.22
C GLN A 181 -13.50 16.02 26.89
N ASP A 182 -14.08 15.61 25.76
CA ASP A 182 -13.48 15.91 24.47
C ASP A 182 -14.31 16.84 23.59
N LEU A 183 -15.59 17.08 23.92
CA LEU A 183 -16.46 17.88 23.06
C LEU A 183 -16.78 19.23 23.66
N GLU A 184 -16.76 20.24 22.78
CA GLU A 184 -17.21 21.60 23.12
C GLU A 184 -18.69 21.78 22.74
N ASP A 185 -19.39 22.69 23.45
CA ASP A 185 -20.78 23.00 23.15
C ASP A 185 -20.89 23.72 21.79
N GLY A 186 -21.94 23.41 21.02
CA GLY A 186 -22.22 24.00 19.70
C GLY A 186 -21.63 23.26 18.49
N SER A 187 -20.88 22.17 18.70
CA SER A 187 -20.30 21.36 17.60
C SER A 187 -20.73 19.89 17.60
N ILE A 188 -21.72 19.54 18.43
CA ILE A 188 -22.10 18.13 18.65
C ILE A 188 -23.20 17.71 17.68
N THR A 189 -22.96 16.61 16.99
CA THR A 189 -23.94 15.99 16.10
C THR A 189 -24.23 14.55 16.50
N THR A 190 -25.50 14.17 16.37
CA THR A 190 -25.94 12.79 16.52
C THR A 190 -26.62 12.31 15.24
N TYR A 191 -26.52 11.01 15.01
CA TYR A 191 -27.17 10.35 13.89
C TYR A 191 -28.07 9.24 14.41
N THR A 192 -29.32 9.24 13.98
CA THR A 192 -30.33 8.26 14.37
C THR A 192 -30.76 7.46 13.17
N GLN A 193 -30.79 6.14 13.30
CA GLN A 193 -31.40 5.19 12.39
C GLN A 193 -32.21 4.18 13.21
N GLY A 194 -33.46 3.91 12.81
CA GLY A 194 -34.31 3.04 13.59
C GLY A 194 -34.41 3.44 15.07
N ASN A 195 -34.04 2.52 15.93
CA ASN A 195 -34.02 2.71 17.38
C ASN A 195 -32.62 2.99 17.95
N PHE A 196 -31.61 3.17 17.10
CA PHE A 196 -30.23 3.43 17.46
C PHE A 196 -29.83 4.89 17.19
N THR A 197 -29.22 5.54 18.17
CA THR A 197 -28.65 6.87 18.02
C THR A 197 -27.19 6.84 18.43
N ASP A 198 -26.31 7.36 17.58
CA ASP A 198 -24.88 7.50 17.89
C ASP A 198 -24.41 8.94 17.83
N LEU A 199 -23.30 9.18 18.53
CA LEU A 199 -22.55 10.41 18.56
C LEU A 199 -21.44 10.34 17.51
N CYS A 200 -21.56 11.08 16.41
CA CYS A 200 -20.53 11.12 15.38
C CYS A 200 -20.61 12.40 14.51
N LYS A 201 -19.57 12.62 13.73
CA LYS A 201 -19.46 13.78 12.81
C LYS A 201 -20.02 13.51 11.41
N GLY A 202 -20.29 12.26 11.07
CA GLY A 202 -20.65 11.86 9.71
C GLY A 202 -19.43 11.81 8.76
N PRO A 203 -19.61 11.85 7.42
CA PRO A 203 -20.92 11.71 6.76
C PRO A 203 -21.47 10.28 6.77
N HIS A 204 -22.77 10.17 6.49
CA HIS A 204 -23.50 8.92 6.35
C HIS A 204 -24.25 8.85 5.01
N ILE A 205 -24.65 7.63 4.59
CA ILE A 205 -25.61 7.46 3.51
C ILE A 205 -27.02 7.76 3.98
N VAL A 206 -27.93 8.03 3.05
CA VAL A 206 -29.29 8.54 3.37
C VAL A 206 -30.20 7.52 4.03
N SER A 207 -30.00 6.22 3.78
CA SER A 207 -30.78 5.15 4.40
C SER A 207 -30.00 3.85 4.52
N THR A 208 -30.39 3.00 5.47
CA THR A 208 -29.80 1.68 5.70
C THR A 208 -30.10 0.69 4.58
N GLY A 209 -31.17 0.90 3.82
CA GLY A 209 -31.61 0.02 2.74
C GLY A 209 -30.65 -0.08 1.56
N ILE A 210 -29.67 0.80 1.45
CA ILE A 210 -28.60 0.74 0.44
C ILE A 210 -27.62 -0.40 0.75
N ILE A 211 -27.49 -0.82 2.02
CA ILE A 211 -26.61 -1.91 2.46
C ILE A 211 -27.27 -3.26 2.18
N LYS A 212 -26.75 -3.99 1.18
CA LYS A 212 -27.34 -5.27 0.72
C LYS A 212 -26.53 -6.51 1.10
N ALA A 213 -25.27 -6.33 1.49
CA ALA A 213 -24.40 -7.42 1.86
C ALA A 213 -23.44 -6.99 2.98
N VAL A 214 -23.30 -7.85 3.99
CA VAL A 214 -22.44 -7.61 5.17
C VAL A 214 -21.68 -8.87 5.49
N LYS A 215 -20.43 -8.72 5.96
CA LYS A 215 -19.61 -9.80 6.50
C LYS A 215 -18.79 -9.28 7.68
N LEU A 216 -18.89 -9.96 8.83
CA LEU A 216 -17.97 -9.77 9.94
C LEU A 216 -16.69 -10.55 9.68
N MET A 217 -15.56 -9.91 9.89
CA MET A 217 -14.25 -10.41 9.48
C MET A 217 -13.44 -10.98 10.62
N SER A 218 -13.41 -10.29 11.76
CA SER A 218 -12.60 -10.67 12.93
C SER A 218 -13.02 -9.90 14.18
N ILE A 219 -12.54 -10.38 15.33
CA ILE A 219 -12.63 -9.69 16.62
C ILE A 219 -11.22 -9.50 17.15
N ALA A 220 -10.94 -8.33 17.72
CA ALA A 220 -9.70 -8.03 18.43
C ALA A 220 -10.00 -7.36 19.76
N GLY A 221 -9.07 -7.47 20.73
CA GLY A 221 -9.11 -6.65 21.94
C GLY A 221 -8.65 -5.23 21.62
N ALA A 222 -9.33 -4.23 22.18
CA ALA A 222 -8.94 -2.83 22.09
C ALA A 222 -9.13 -2.16 23.46
N PHE A 223 -8.14 -1.42 23.93
CA PHE A 223 -8.31 -0.65 25.16
C PHE A 223 -9.07 0.66 24.87
N TRP A 224 -9.95 1.05 25.78
CA TRP A 224 -10.65 2.32 25.67
C TRP A 224 -9.65 3.49 25.49
N ARG A 225 -9.82 4.25 24.39
CA ARG A 225 -8.92 5.35 23.97
C ARG A 225 -7.45 4.93 23.76
N GLY A 226 -7.18 3.66 23.55
CA GLY A 226 -5.82 3.13 23.38
C GLY A 226 -4.99 3.07 24.66
N ASP A 227 -5.59 3.31 25.81
CA ASP A 227 -4.93 3.32 27.12
C ASP A 227 -5.02 1.94 27.78
N ALA A 228 -3.89 1.25 27.90
CA ALA A 228 -3.79 -0.09 28.48
C ALA A 228 -4.19 -0.17 29.98
N THR A 229 -4.37 0.95 30.65
CA THR A 229 -4.86 1.02 32.05
C THR A 229 -6.38 1.05 32.15
N LYS A 230 -7.09 1.24 31.03
CA LYS A 230 -8.55 1.31 30.94
C LYS A 230 -9.16 -0.01 30.52
N ASP A 231 -10.49 -0.05 30.45
CA ASP A 231 -11.26 -1.23 30.10
C ASP A 231 -10.89 -1.77 28.72
N GLN A 232 -10.76 -3.08 28.65
CA GLN A 232 -10.53 -3.79 27.39
C GLN A 232 -11.86 -4.10 26.72
N MET A 233 -12.12 -3.43 25.60
CA MET A 233 -13.28 -3.63 24.73
C MET A 233 -13.00 -4.69 23.68
N GLN A 234 -14.06 -5.21 23.06
CA GLN A 234 -13.97 -6.01 21.85
C GLN A 234 -14.20 -5.11 20.63
N ARG A 235 -13.28 -5.18 19.66
CA ARG A 235 -13.35 -4.50 18.37
C ARG A 235 -13.80 -5.48 17.31
N LEU A 236 -15.02 -5.32 16.82
CA LEU A 236 -15.59 -6.14 15.76
C LEU A 236 -15.32 -5.47 14.40
N TYR A 237 -14.59 -6.15 13.54
CA TYR A 237 -14.33 -5.68 12.17
C TYR A 237 -15.35 -6.27 11.20
N GLY A 238 -15.85 -5.43 10.30
CA GLY A 238 -16.80 -5.83 9.27
C GLY A 238 -16.53 -5.14 7.93
N ILE A 239 -17.14 -5.70 6.90
CA ILE A 239 -17.18 -5.10 5.57
C ILE A 239 -18.58 -5.23 5.00
N SER A 240 -19.00 -4.29 4.16
CA SER A 240 -20.33 -4.27 3.56
C SER A 240 -20.30 -3.70 2.15
N TYR A 241 -21.32 -4.07 1.37
CA TYR A 241 -21.44 -3.68 -0.03
C TYR A 241 -22.88 -3.39 -0.43
N PRO A 242 -23.10 -2.51 -1.44
CA PRO A 242 -24.43 -2.24 -1.99
C PRO A 242 -24.99 -3.40 -2.85
N LYS A 243 -24.15 -4.39 -3.17
CA LYS A 243 -24.54 -5.58 -3.96
C LYS A 243 -23.85 -6.82 -3.42
N LYS A 244 -24.60 -7.92 -3.26
CA LYS A 244 -24.04 -9.20 -2.79
C LYS A 244 -22.87 -9.69 -3.66
N LYS A 245 -22.97 -9.54 -5.00
CA LYS A 245 -21.91 -9.93 -5.94
C LYS A 245 -20.58 -9.28 -5.60
N MET A 246 -20.57 -7.99 -5.19
CA MET A 246 -19.34 -7.29 -4.81
C MET A 246 -18.69 -7.88 -3.56
N LEU A 247 -19.51 -8.28 -2.56
CA LEU A 247 -19.01 -8.96 -1.37
C LEU A 247 -18.43 -10.34 -1.73
N ASP A 248 -19.14 -11.12 -2.56
CA ASP A 248 -18.68 -12.45 -2.97
C ASP A 248 -17.34 -12.36 -3.73
N GLU A 249 -17.19 -11.40 -4.64
CA GLU A 249 -15.93 -11.11 -5.35
C GLU A 249 -14.81 -10.72 -4.39
N TYR A 250 -15.09 -9.88 -3.40
CA TYR A 250 -14.13 -9.49 -2.37
C TYR A 250 -13.69 -10.68 -1.51
N LEU A 251 -14.61 -11.55 -1.10
CA LEU A 251 -14.29 -12.73 -0.31
C LEU A 251 -13.42 -13.73 -1.10
N VAL A 252 -13.72 -13.93 -2.39
CA VAL A 252 -12.87 -14.74 -3.29
C VAL A 252 -11.47 -14.12 -3.38
N MET A 253 -11.38 -12.80 -3.55
CA MET A 253 -10.11 -12.08 -3.59
C MET A 253 -9.32 -12.28 -2.29
N LEU A 254 -9.96 -12.20 -1.12
CA LEU A 254 -9.30 -12.44 0.17
C LEU A 254 -8.78 -13.87 0.34
N GLU A 255 -9.53 -14.88 -0.13
CA GLU A 255 -9.08 -16.27 -0.10
C GLU A 255 -7.88 -16.49 -1.03
N GLU A 256 -7.90 -15.87 -2.22
CA GLU A 256 -6.71 -15.87 -3.11
C GLU A 256 -5.52 -15.14 -2.47
N ALA A 257 -5.77 -14.03 -1.75
CA ALA A 257 -4.74 -13.34 -0.97
C ALA A 257 -4.04 -14.25 0.03
N LYS A 258 -4.83 -14.98 0.83
CA LYS A 258 -4.29 -15.91 1.84
C LYS A 258 -3.44 -17.01 1.21
N LYS A 259 -3.83 -17.51 0.03
CA LYS A 259 -3.07 -18.51 -0.70
C LYS A 259 -1.73 -17.96 -1.21
N ARG A 260 -1.70 -16.66 -1.58
CA ARG A 260 -0.53 -15.97 -2.14
C ARG A 260 0.34 -15.29 -1.08
N ASP A 261 -0.03 -15.33 0.19
CA ASP A 261 0.72 -14.67 1.27
C ASP A 261 2.20 -15.06 1.23
N HIS A 262 3.08 -14.06 1.06
CA HIS A 262 4.52 -14.26 0.94
C HIS A 262 5.14 -14.96 2.16
N ARG A 263 4.53 -14.84 3.35
CA ARG A 263 5.00 -15.50 4.57
C ARG A 263 4.78 -17.01 4.51
N LYS A 264 3.64 -17.43 3.94
CA LYS A 264 3.29 -18.83 3.73
C LYS A 264 4.16 -19.43 2.63
N ILE A 265 4.15 -18.83 1.44
CA ILE A 265 4.93 -19.30 0.28
C ILE A 265 6.43 -19.26 0.59
N GLY A 266 6.91 -18.18 1.22
CA GLY A 266 8.31 -18.06 1.62
C GLY A 266 8.78 -19.15 2.56
N LYS A 267 7.90 -19.62 3.48
CA LYS A 267 8.16 -20.77 4.34
C LYS A 267 8.15 -22.09 3.57
N GLU A 268 7.17 -22.30 2.69
CA GLU A 268 7.05 -23.51 1.85
C GLU A 268 8.24 -23.67 0.89
N MET A 269 8.74 -22.57 0.34
CA MET A 269 9.90 -22.52 -0.56
C MET A 269 11.24 -22.36 0.18
N GLU A 270 11.25 -22.22 1.50
CA GLU A 270 12.45 -22.02 2.33
C GLU A 270 13.26 -20.77 1.91
N LEU A 271 12.57 -19.64 1.69
CA LEU A 271 13.22 -18.42 1.22
C LEU A 271 13.79 -17.55 2.35
N PHE A 272 13.04 -17.39 3.44
CA PHE A 272 13.43 -16.57 4.59
C PHE A 272 12.75 -17.04 5.87
N MET A 273 13.25 -16.54 6.99
CA MET A 273 12.67 -16.78 8.30
C MET A 273 12.82 -15.56 9.22
N PHE A 274 12.02 -15.51 10.27
CA PHE A 274 12.22 -14.62 11.42
C PHE A 274 12.54 -15.43 12.66
N SER A 275 13.38 -14.89 13.53
CA SER A 275 13.76 -15.51 14.80
C SER A 275 13.60 -14.50 15.93
N GLU A 276 12.93 -14.91 17.01
CA GLU A 276 12.79 -14.06 18.20
C GLU A 276 14.16 -13.75 18.84
N ARG A 277 15.13 -14.66 18.73
CA ARG A 277 16.49 -14.46 19.24
C ARG A 277 17.26 -13.40 18.47
N VAL A 278 17.00 -13.27 17.15
CA VAL A 278 17.61 -12.23 16.30
C VAL A 278 16.92 -10.91 16.51
N GLY A 279 15.60 -10.93 16.67
CA GLY A 279 14.77 -9.74 16.93
C GLY A 279 13.64 -9.55 15.94
N LYS A 280 12.63 -8.79 16.36
CA LYS A 280 11.45 -8.50 15.57
C LYS A 280 11.79 -7.60 14.39
N GLY A 281 11.27 -7.93 13.22
CA GLY A 281 11.47 -7.13 12.00
C GLY A 281 12.88 -7.26 11.38
N LEU A 282 13.66 -8.27 11.78
CA LEU A 282 14.98 -8.57 11.23
C LEU A 282 14.93 -9.90 10.44
N PRO A 283 14.69 -9.86 9.11
CA PRO A 283 14.57 -11.06 8.29
C PRO A 283 15.93 -11.76 8.12
N ILE A 284 15.90 -13.09 8.17
CA ILE A 284 17.04 -13.95 7.84
C ILE A 284 16.74 -14.58 6.48
N TRP A 285 17.58 -14.31 5.49
CA TRP A 285 17.50 -14.94 4.19
C TRP A 285 18.12 -16.34 4.23
N LEU A 286 17.35 -17.35 3.85
CA LEU A 286 17.83 -18.71 3.71
C LEU A 286 18.54 -18.91 2.36
N PRO A 287 19.25 -20.02 2.12
CA PRO A 287 20.05 -20.18 0.88
C PRO A 287 19.26 -19.92 -0.41
N LYS A 288 18.03 -20.44 -0.53
CA LYS A 288 17.19 -20.25 -1.71
C LYS A 288 16.71 -18.79 -1.88
N GLY A 289 16.35 -18.15 -0.78
CA GLY A 289 15.99 -16.73 -0.81
C GLY A 289 17.18 -15.83 -1.08
N THR A 290 18.37 -16.20 -0.62
CA THR A 290 19.62 -15.52 -0.95
C THR A 290 19.91 -15.63 -2.44
N ASP A 291 19.78 -16.81 -3.06
CA ASP A 291 19.96 -16.98 -4.51
C ASP A 291 18.96 -16.12 -5.30
N LEU A 292 17.66 -16.15 -4.93
CA LEU A 292 16.63 -15.30 -5.51
C LEU A 292 17.04 -13.81 -5.48
N ARG A 293 17.45 -13.33 -4.31
CA ARG A 293 17.84 -11.94 -4.09
C ARG A 293 19.07 -11.55 -4.90
N LEU A 294 20.11 -12.40 -4.93
CA LEU A 294 21.32 -12.13 -5.70
C LEU A 294 21.03 -12.06 -7.21
N ARG A 295 20.15 -12.88 -7.75
CA ARG A 295 19.73 -12.81 -9.15
C ARG A 295 19.01 -11.53 -9.50
N LEU A 296 18.14 -11.05 -8.61
CA LEU A 296 17.49 -9.74 -8.77
C LEU A 296 18.54 -8.61 -8.78
N GLN A 297 19.50 -8.67 -7.86
CA GLN A 297 20.59 -7.70 -7.81
C GLN A 297 21.44 -7.74 -9.07
N ASP A 298 21.81 -8.92 -9.57
CA ASP A 298 22.62 -9.09 -10.78
C ASP A 298 21.90 -8.58 -12.03
N MET A 299 20.59 -8.79 -12.12
CA MET A 299 19.77 -8.22 -13.20
C MET A 299 19.86 -6.68 -13.17
N LEU A 300 19.65 -6.06 -12.02
CA LEU A 300 19.68 -4.60 -11.91
C LEU A 300 21.10 -4.05 -12.13
N ARG A 301 22.15 -4.72 -11.63
CA ARG A 301 23.56 -4.35 -11.91
C ARG A 301 23.85 -4.30 -13.42
N LYS A 302 23.36 -5.28 -14.18
CA LYS A 302 23.52 -5.30 -15.64
C LYS A 302 22.85 -4.09 -16.29
N ILE A 303 21.61 -3.77 -15.87
CA ILE A 303 20.89 -2.60 -16.36
C ILE A 303 21.64 -1.32 -16.00
N GLN A 304 22.00 -1.14 -14.74
CA GLN A 304 22.71 0.05 -14.23
C GLN A 304 24.03 0.30 -14.98
N LYS A 305 24.79 -0.76 -15.28
CA LYS A 305 26.03 -0.66 -16.04
C LYS A 305 25.82 -0.04 -17.41
N GLN A 306 24.71 -0.34 -18.09
CA GLN A 306 24.37 0.24 -19.41
C GLN A 306 24.13 1.75 -19.31
N TYR A 307 23.65 2.23 -18.16
CA TYR A 307 23.44 3.65 -17.89
C TYR A 307 24.61 4.34 -17.21
N GLY A 308 25.78 3.66 -17.09
CA GLY A 308 27.01 4.23 -16.57
C GLY A 308 27.07 4.44 -15.06
N TYR A 309 26.31 3.66 -14.29
CA TYR A 309 26.43 3.66 -12.83
C TYR A 309 27.69 2.95 -12.37
N GLN A 310 28.30 3.49 -11.32
CA GLN A 310 29.46 2.94 -10.63
C GLN A 310 28.99 2.35 -9.30
N GLU A 311 29.31 1.09 -9.02
CA GLU A 311 28.93 0.43 -7.78
C GLU A 311 29.86 0.85 -6.64
N VAL A 312 29.28 1.16 -5.50
CA VAL A 312 29.97 1.53 -4.26
C VAL A 312 29.47 0.68 -3.10
N ILE A 313 30.21 0.62 -2.00
CA ILE A 313 29.82 -0.05 -0.77
C ILE A 313 30.14 0.90 0.39
N THR A 314 29.15 1.16 1.23
CA THR A 314 29.28 2.05 2.38
C THR A 314 29.09 1.29 3.70
N PRO A 315 29.69 1.75 4.80
CA PRO A 315 29.51 1.12 6.12
C PRO A 315 28.03 1.12 6.57
N ASN A 316 27.65 0.14 7.40
CA ASN A 316 26.31 0.07 7.98
C ASN A 316 26.09 1.02 9.16
N ILE A 317 27.16 1.62 9.67
CA ILE A 317 27.15 2.64 10.72
C ILE A 317 27.86 3.89 10.24
N GLY A 318 27.50 5.04 10.81
CA GLY A 318 28.16 6.32 10.56
C GLY A 318 28.10 7.21 11.79
N GLY A 319 29.03 8.16 11.90
CA GLY A 319 29.01 9.14 12.98
C GLY A 319 27.70 9.91 13.00
N LYS A 320 27.15 10.17 14.18
CA LYS A 320 25.86 10.89 14.35
C LYS A 320 25.84 12.25 13.67
N ASN A 321 26.97 12.95 13.64
CA ASN A 321 27.13 14.25 12.98
C ASN A 321 26.84 14.19 11.47
N LEU A 322 27.14 13.07 10.80
CA LEU A 322 26.81 12.86 9.38
C LEU A 322 25.30 12.99 9.14
N TYR A 323 24.49 12.40 10.05
CA TYR A 323 23.03 12.41 9.95
C TYR A 323 22.41 13.71 10.46
N GLN A 324 23.08 14.44 11.35
CA GLN A 324 22.75 15.81 11.72
C GLN A 324 23.00 16.76 10.54
N THR A 325 24.16 16.66 9.89
CA THR A 325 24.48 17.45 8.69
C THR A 325 23.45 17.25 7.61
N SER A 326 23.03 16.02 7.34
CA SER A 326 22.01 15.72 6.33
C SER A 326 20.58 16.09 6.75
N GLY A 327 20.31 16.33 8.05
CA GLY A 327 18.98 16.59 8.59
C GLY A 327 18.16 15.34 8.91
N HIS A 328 18.67 14.15 8.61
CA HIS A 328 17.91 12.91 8.86
C HIS A 328 17.68 12.66 10.35
N TRP A 329 18.63 13.04 11.21
CA TRP A 329 18.46 12.90 12.66
C TRP A 329 17.32 13.74 13.20
N ASP A 330 17.17 14.96 12.73
CA ASP A 330 16.16 15.90 13.23
C ASP A 330 14.75 15.50 12.77
N HIS A 331 14.62 14.94 11.56
CA HIS A 331 13.33 14.57 10.98
C HIS A 331 12.91 13.12 11.28
N TYR A 332 13.85 12.18 11.39
CA TYR A 332 13.58 10.74 11.56
C TYR A 332 14.20 10.15 12.82
N GLY A 333 14.72 10.98 13.75
CA GLY A 333 15.37 10.48 14.96
C GLY A 333 14.49 9.59 15.83
N LYS A 334 13.17 9.81 15.82
CA LYS A 334 12.19 8.97 16.55
C LYS A 334 12.02 7.57 15.94
N ASP A 335 12.23 7.46 14.63
CA ASP A 335 12.13 6.20 13.86
C ASP A 335 13.51 5.59 13.61
N SER A 336 14.55 6.10 14.29
CA SER A 336 15.90 5.57 14.24
C SER A 336 16.22 4.71 15.46
N PHE A 337 17.12 3.74 15.29
CA PHE A 337 17.71 3.09 16.46
C PHE A 337 18.51 4.13 17.27
N GLN A 338 18.53 3.96 18.60
CA GLN A 338 19.27 4.85 19.48
C GLN A 338 20.77 4.82 19.14
N PRO A 339 21.50 5.95 19.35
CA PRO A 339 22.92 6.03 19.08
C PRO A 339 23.71 4.97 19.84
N ILE A 340 24.68 4.39 19.17
CA ILE A 340 25.66 3.46 19.74
C ILE A 340 26.74 4.31 20.40
N GLN A 341 26.89 4.17 21.71
CA GLN A 341 27.96 4.80 22.47
C GLN A 341 29.24 3.99 22.31
N THR A 342 30.38 4.67 22.18
CA THR A 342 31.72 4.06 22.16
C THR A 342 32.43 4.28 23.50
N PRO A 343 33.58 3.64 23.71
CA PRO A 343 34.43 3.93 24.88
C PRO A 343 34.98 5.38 24.92
N GLU A 344 34.99 6.09 23.80
CA GLU A 344 35.42 7.49 23.74
C GLU A 344 34.26 8.41 24.10
N GLU A 345 34.45 9.28 25.07
CA GLU A 345 33.43 10.21 25.55
C GLU A 345 33.00 11.18 24.42
N GLY A 346 31.71 11.23 24.14
CA GLY A 346 31.10 12.11 23.13
C GLY A 346 31.13 11.53 21.71
N GLU A 347 31.72 10.35 21.49
CA GLU A 347 31.65 9.66 20.21
C GLU A 347 30.39 8.78 20.09
N GLU A 348 29.54 9.12 19.14
CA GLU A 348 28.27 8.42 18.89
C GLU A 348 28.16 7.98 17.43
N TYR A 349 27.75 6.75 17.22
CA TYR A 349 27.43 6.20 15.89
C TYR A 349 25.95 5.84 15.78
N LEU A 350 25.42 5.89 14.57
CA LEU A 350 24.06 5.42 14.24
C LEU A 350 24.15 4.24 13.26
N LEU A 351 23.23 3.29 13.41
CA LEU A 351 22.87 2.42 12.30
C LEU A 351 22.27 3.31 11.20
N LYS A 352 22.80 3.24 9.99
CA LYS A 352 22.39 4.16 8.91
C LYS A 352 20.91 4.01 8.57
N PRO A 353 20.10 5.07 8.66
CA PRO A 353 18.69 5.04 8.25
C PRO A 353 18.53 5.23 6.75
N MET A 354 19.57 5.77 6.08
CA MET A 354 19.64 6.06 4.64
C MET A 354 21.07 6.03 4.14
N ASN A 355 21.27 5.81 2.82
CA ASN A 355 22.57 5.74 2.17
C ASN A 355 23.05 7.10 1.64
N CYS A 356 22.15 8.04 1.38
CA CYS A 356 22.45 9.32 0.74
C CYS A 356 23.56 10.15 1.41
N PRO A 357 23.69 10.24 2.76
CA PRO A 357 24.77 10.98 3.38
C PRO A 357 26.16 10.44 3.02
N HIS A 358 26.30 9.10 2.97
CA HIS A 358 27.57 8.46 2.58
C HIS A 358 27.92 8.72 1.11
N HIS A 359 26.92 8.76 0.22
CA HIS A 359 27.15 9.07 -1.20
C HIS A 359 27.55 10.54 -1.41
N CYS A 360 27.08 11.45 -0.56
CA CYS A 360 27.55 12.83 -0.53
C CYS A 360 29.04 12.89 -0.19
N GLU A 361 29.51 12.13 0.80
CA GLU A 361 30.94 12.03 1.15
C GLU A 361 31.76 11.42 0.00
N ILE A 362 31.23 10.41 -0.72
CA ILE A 362 31.91 9.86 -1.92
C ILE A 362 32.06 10.93 -3.00
N PHE A 363 31.04 11.76 -3.22
CA PHE A 363 31.11 12.85 -4.19
C PHE A 363 32.14 13.90 -3.75
N ALA A 364 32.18 14.25 -2.48
CA ALA A 364 33.04 15.29 -1.90
C ALA A 364 34.52 14.89 -1.79
N ASN A 365 34.84 13.61 -1.94
CA ASN A 365 36.18 13.07 -1.65
C ASN A 365 37.31 13.72 -2.49
N ARG A 366 36.99 14.36 -3.63
CA ARG A 366 37.92 15.10 -4.49
C ARG A 366 37.20 16.19 -5.31
N PRO A 367 37.93 17.22 -5.77
CA PRO A 367 37.38 18.19 -6.71
C PRO A 367 36.93 17.51 -8.01
N ARG A 368 35.78 17.96 -8.55
CA ARG A 368 35.20 17.43 -9.77
C ARG A 368 35.01 18.51 -10.82
N SER A 369 35.18 18.14 -12.09
CA SER A 369 34.87 19.00 -13.23
C SER A 369 33.45 18.76 -13.76
N TYR A 370 32.85 19.77 -14.37
CA TYR A 370 31.57 19.65 -15.08
C TYR A 370 31.56 18.53 -16.14
N LYS A 371 32.72 18.16 -16.70
CA LYS A 371 32.91 17.07 -17.66
C LYS A 371 32.71 15.68 -17.06
N GLU A 372 32.85 15.56 -15.73
CA GLU A 372 32.64 14.31 -14.99
C GLU A 372 31.17 14.12 -14.57
N LEU A 373 30.30 15.12 -14.85
CA LEU A 373 28.89 15.06 -14.51
C LEU A 373 28.04 14.64 -15.75
N PRO A 374 27.04 13.81 -15.57
CA PRO A 374 26.52 13.30 -14.29
C PRO A 374 27.39 12.18 -13.69
N PHE A 375 27.67 12.28 -12.36
CA PHE A 375 28.28 11.21 -11.59
C PHE A 375 27.19 10.35 -10.97
N ARG A 376 27.19 9.04 -11.26
CA ARG A 376 26.17 8.10 -10.82
C ARG A 376 26.81 7.02 -9.98
N CYS A 377 26.49 6.97 -8.67
CA CYS A 377 26.90 5.90 -7.78
C CYS A 377 25.68 5.10 -7.29
N ALA A 378 25.86 3.79 -7.18
CA ALA A 378 24.80 2.86 -6.78
C ALA A 378 25.31 1.83 -5.79
N GLU A 379 24.45 1.43 -4.84
CA GLU A 379 24.74 0.30 -3.95
C GLU A 379 23.47 -0.47 -3.60
N PHE A 380 23.61 -1.74 -3.27
CA PHE A 380 22.59 -2.45 -2.51
C PHE A 380 22.88 -2.22 -1.02
N GLY A 381 22.45 -1.06 -0.54
CA GLY A 381 22.77 -0.56 0.80
C GLY A 381 21.75 -1.03 1.83
N THR A 382 22.23 -1.68 2.91
CA THR A 382 21.38 -2.07 4.03
C THR A 382 21.16 -0.89 4.95
N VAL A 383 19.90 -0.58 5.24
CA VAL A 383 19.45 0.51 6.11
C VAL A 383 18.59 -0.01 7.25
N TYR A 384 18.48 0.78 8.32
CA TYR A 384 17.83 0.37 9.56
C TYR A 384 16.84 1.43 10.01
N ARG A 385 15.60 1.04 10.29
CA ARG A 385 14.55 1.92 10.82
C ARG A 385 13.83 1.24 11.96
N TYR A 386 13.60 1.96 13.05
CA TYR A 386 12.92 1.41 14.21
C TYR A 386 11.39 1.51 14.02
N GLU A 387 10.86 0.70 13.12
CA GLU A 387 9.42 0.57 12.92
C GLU A 387 8.77 0.02 14.20
N GLN A 388 7.59 0.55 14.55
CA GLN A 388 6.86 0.10 15.74
C GLN A 388 6.43 -1.37 15.59
N SER A 389 6.39 -2.11 16.71
CA SER A 389 6.12 -3.55 16.68
C SER A 389 4.76 -3.91 16.06
N GLY A 390 3.75 -3.04 16.20
CA GLY A 390 2.41 -3.24 15.61
C GLY A 390 2.35 -3.04 14.10
N GLU A 391 3.36 -2.41 13.51
CA GLU A 391 3.43 -2.11 12.07
C GLU A 391 4.19 -3.18 11.29
N LEU A 392 4.95 -4.05 11.97
CA LEU A 392 5.77 -5.07 11.31
C LEU A 392 4.90 -6.12 10.62
N HIS A 393 5.20 -6.37 9.34
CA HIS A 393 4.42 -7.33 8.55
C HIS A 393 5.30 -8.07 7.53
N GLY A 394 5.70 -9.31 7.86
CA GLY A 394 6.52 -10.15 6.99
C GLY A 394 7.73 -9.40 6.43
N LEU A 395 7.97 -9.51 5.12
CA LEU A 395 9.02 -8.75 4.43
C LEU A 395 8.56 -7.36 3.97
N THR A 396 7.26 -7.03 4.03
CA THR A 396 6.75 -5.75 3.52
C THR A 396 7.05 -4.56 4.43
N ARG A 397 7.16 -4.80 5.76
CA ARG A 397 7.55 -3.80 6.74
C ARG A 397 8.47 -4.41 7.80
N VAL A 398 9.73 -4.04 7.74
CA VAL A 398 10.83 -4.61 8.51
C VAL A 398 11.73 -3.52 9.10
N ARG A 399 12.57 -3.86 10.08
CA ARG A 399 13.52 -2.93 10.73
C ARG A 399 14.90 -2.89 10.08
N CYS A 400 15.22 -3.89 9.27
CA CYS A 400 16.46 -3.99 8.50
C CYS A 400 16.11 -4.40 7.08
N PHE A 401 16.47 -3.58 6.10
CA PHE A 401 16.19 -3.84 4.69
C PHE A 401 17.28 -3.30 3.79
N THR A 402 17.37 -3.85 2.59
CA THR A 402 18.34 -3.44 1.59
C THR A 402 17.65 -2.65 0.50
N GLN A 403 18.11 -1.43 0.26
CA GLN A 403 17.68 -0.61 -0.87
C GLN A 403 18.62 -0.82 -2.06
N ASP A 404 18.07 -0.87 -3.25
CA ASP A 404 18.78 -0.76 -4.52
C ASP A 404 19.03 0.73 -4.84
N ASP A 405 19.71 1.36 -3.93
CA ASP A 405 19.85 2.79 -3.83
C ASP A 405 20.91 3.34 -4.78
N ALA A 406 20.60 4.45 -5.43
CA ALA A 406 21.61 5.18 -6.17
C ALA A 406 21.36 6.68 -6.17
N HIS A 407 22.45 7.42 -6.31
CA HIS A 407 22.44 8.87 -6.33
C HIS A 407 23.17 9.38 -7.56
N ILE A 408 22.53 10.31 -8.24
CA ILE A 408 23.05 10.97 -9.43
C ILE A 408 23.33 12.41 -9.06
N PHE A 409 24.60 12.80 -9.15
CA PHE A 409 25.01 14.20 -9.00
C PHE A 409 25.17 14.77 -10.40
N CYS A 410 24.36 15.76 -10.74
CA CYS A 410 24.29 16.30 -12.10
C CYS A 410 24.22 17.84 -12.10
N ARG A 411 24.45 18.44 -13.26
CA ARG A 411 24.18 19.86 -13.46
C ARG A 411 22.69 20.13 -13.57
N PRO A 412 22.22 21.35 -13.26
CA PRO A 412 20.80 21.70 -13.39
C PRO A 412 20.20 21.40 -14.78
N ASP A 413 20.97 21.63 -15.86
CA ASP A 413 20.55 21.36 -17.24
C ASP A 413 20.44 19.88 -17.59
N GLN A 414 20.99 18.99 -16.76
CA GLN A 414 20.96 17.53 -16.93
C GLN A 414 19.80 16.86 -16.17
N VAL A 415 19.17 17.53 -15.20
CA VAL A 415 18.17 16.94 -14.29
C VAL A 415 17.05 16.21 -15.04
N LYS A 416 16.41 16.87 -16.00
CA LYS A 416 15.30 16.26 -16.76
C LYS A 416 15.73 15.01 -17.49
N LYS A 417 16.89 15.03 -18.17
CA LYS A 417 17.41 13.86 -18.89
C LYS A 417 17.73 12.69 -17.97
N GLU A 418 18.38 12.99 -16.84
CA GLU A 418 18.72 11.94 -15.86
C GLU A 418 17.46 11.37 -15.21
N PHE A 419 16.45 12.20 -14.94
CA PHE A 419 15.17 11.76 -14.42
C PHE A 419 14.48 10.80 -15.39
N ILE A 420 14.43 11.10 -16.69
CA ILE A 420 13.88 10.23 -17.74
C ILE A 420 14.65 8.91 -17.82
N ASN A 421 15.99 8.94 -17.75
CA ASN A 421 16.81 7.72 -17.75
C ASN A 421 16.43 6.79 -16.56
N VAL A 422 16.15 7.36 -15.40
CA VAL A 422 15.72 6.58 -14.23
C VAL A 422 14.30 6.01 -14.43
N MET A 423 13.38 6.78 -15.02
CA MET A 423 12.05 6.28 -15.38
C MET A 423 12.16 5.06 -16.31
N ASP A 424 13.05 5.09 -17.28
CA ASP A 424 13.30 3.96 -18.20
C ASP A 424 13.82 2.72 -17.47
N ILE A 425 14.74 2.89 -16.51
CA ILE A 425 15.23 1.80 -15.68
C ILE A 425 14.09 1.16 -14.88
N ILE A 426 13.25 1.96 -14.22
CA ILE A 426 12.12 1.46 -13.42
C ILE A 426 11.11 0.75 -14.31
N GLN A 427 10.76 1.34 -15.44
CA GLN A 427 9.83 0.73 -16.40
C GLN A 427 10.35 -0.62 -16.93
N ARG A 428 11.65 -0.70 -17.22
CA ARG A 428 12.30 -1.96 -17.63
C ARG A 428 12.23 -3.02 -16.53
N VAL A 429 12.48 -2.65 -15.28
CA VAL A 429 12.34 -3.55 -14.13
C VAL A 429 10.91 -4.09 -14.05
N PHE A 430 9.91 -3.22 -14.08
CA PHE A 430 8.51 -3.64 -13.94
C PHE A 430 8.03 -4.52 -15.11
N THR A 431 8.44 -4.20 -16.33
CA THR A 431 8.14 -5.00 -17.51
C THR A 431 8.74 -6.41 -17.41
N THR A 432 9.95 -6.54 -16.85
CA THR A 432 10.61 -7.85 -16.64
C THR A 432 9.78 -8.80 -15.77
N PHE A 433 9.03 -8.26 -14.80
CA PHE A 433 8.18 -9.04 -13.90
C PHE A 433 6.70 -9.05 -14.28
N ASN A 434 6.36 -8.58 -15.49
CA ASN A 434 4.97 -8.48 -15.97
C ASN A 434 4.04 -7.67 -15.04
N PHE A 435 4.57 -6.64 -14.39
CA PHE A 435 3.72 -5.63 -13.79
C PHE A 435 3.13 -4.79 -14.93
N SER A 436 1.85 -5.05 -15.25
CA SER A 436 1.14 -4.33 -16.32
C SER A 436 0.93 -2.86 -15.97
N GLU A 437 0.77 -2.00 -16.99
CA GLU A 437 0.47 -0.58 -16.79
C GLU A 437 -0.82 -0.35 -15.97
N GLU A 438 -1.77 -1.28 -16.04
CA GLU A 438 -3.01 -1.26 -15.25
C GLU A 438 -2.75 -1.50 -13.74
N ASN A 439 -1.66 -2.19 -13.42
CA ASN A 439 -1.26 -2.50 -12.05
C ASN A 439 -0.24 -1.51 -11.48
N VAL A 440 0.28 -0.59 -12.31
CA VAL A 440 1.25 0.43 -11.91
C VAL A 440 0.61 1.81 -11.97
N GLU A 441 0.44 2.41 -10.81
CA GLU A 441 -0.07 3.76 -10.66
C GLU A 441 1.09 4.70 -10.36
N VAL A 442 1.21 5.78 -11.12
CA VAL A 442 2.29 6.76 -10.96
C VAL A 442 1.78 7.94 -10.14
N GLN A 443 2.50 8.31 -9.09
CA GLN A 443 2.13 9.38 -8.18
C GLN A 443 3.26 10.41 -8.08
N ILE A 444 2.93 11.68 -8.36
CA ILE A 444 3.80 12.82 -8.08
C ILE A 444 3.48 13.32 -6.68
N SER A 445 4.42 13.15 -5.76
CA SER A 445 4.29 13.58 -4.37
C SER A 445 4.90 14.97 -4.22
N LEU A 446 4.05 15.97 -4.02
CA LEU A 446 4.38 17.38 -3.92
C LEU A 446 4.39 17.84 -2.47
N ARG A 447 5.03 18.99 -2.17
CA ARG A 447 4.97 19.59 -0.83
C ARG A 447 3.56 20.09 -0.49
N ASP A 448 3.27 20.13 0.81
CA ASP A 448 2.07 20.78 1.32
C ASP A 448 2.27 22.31 1.37
N PRO A 449 1.51 23.10 0.62
CA PRO A 449 1.63 24.55 0.64
C PRO A 449 1.21 25.18 1.98
N ASN A 450 0.40 24.46 2.78
CA ASN A 450 -0.14 24.95 4.05
C ASN A 450 0.74 24.56 5.24
N ASN A 451 1.73 23.65 5.06
CA ASN A 451 2.63 23.18 6.10
C ASN A 451 4.09 23.23 5.63
N LYS A 452 4.56 24.45 5.31
CA LYS A 452 5.92 24.64 4.76
C LYS A 452 7.04 24.29 5.75
N GLU A 453 6.78 24.36 7.05
CA GLU A 453 7.75 24.07 8.11
C GLU A 453 8.24 22.61 8.11
N LYS A 454 7.46 21.70 7.53
CA LYS A 454 7.83 20.29 7.35
C LYS A 454 9.00 20.13 6.35
N TYR A 455 9.26 21.12 5.50
CA TYR A 455 10.15 21.02 4.35
C TYR A 455 11.32 21.99 4.47
N ILE A 456 12.52 21.56 4.03
CA ILE A 456 13.71 22.40 3.99
C ILE A 456 13.93 22.97 2.57
N GLY A 457 14.61 24.11 2.49
CA GLY A 457 15.01 24.75 1.21
C GLY A 457 14.16 25.93 0.79
N SER A 458 14.55 26.53 -0.33
CA SER A 458 13.88 27.71 -0.88
C SER A 458 12.62 27.33 -1.68
N ASP A 459 11.66 28.28 -1.79
CA ASP A 459 10.48 28.10 -2.64
C ASP A 459 10.86 27.95 -4.13
N GLU A 460 11.96 28.56 -4.56
CA GLU A 460 12.48 28.46 -5.93
C GLU A 460 13.01 27.05 -6.22
N ASP A 461 13.81 26.47 -5.33
CA ASP A 461 14.32 25.09 -5.47
C ASP A 461 13.15 24.10 -5.57
N TRP A 462 12.14 24.26 -4.72
CA TRP A 462 10.95 23.42 -4.74
C TRP A 462 10.16 23.55 -6.05
N ALA A 463 9.94 24.78 -6.52
CA ALA A 463 9.23 25.02 -7.79
C ALA A 463 9.96 24.39 -8.98
N ASN A 464 11.30 24.54 -9.02
CA ASN A 464 12.13 23.94 -10.06
C ASN A 464 12.12 22.40 -10.02
N ALA A 465 12.19 21.81 -8.83
CA ALA A 465 12.15 20.37 -8.68
C ALA A 465 10.78 19.78 -9.04
N GLU A 466 9.70 20.37 -8.55
CA GLU A 466 8.32 19.96 -8.87
C GLU A 466 8.03 20.04 -10.37
N GLN A 467 8.42 21.16 -11.02
CA GLN A 467 8.23 21.35 -12.45
C GLN A 467 9.03 20.33 -13.27
N ALA A 468 10.29 20.06 -12.89
CA ALA A 468 11.11 19.07 -13.59
C ALA A 468 10.47 17.67 -13.62
N ILE A 469 9.84 17.25 -12.51
CA ILE A 469 9.12 15.96 -12.44
C ILE A 469 7.88 15.97 -13.33
N ILE A 470 7.08 17.04 -13.26
CA ILE A 470 5.87 17.19 -14.07
C ILE A 470 6.20 17.15 -15.57
N ASP A 471 7.24 17.89 -15.99
CA ASP A 471 7.69 17.94 -17.38
C ASP A 471 8.22 16.59 -17.88
N ALA A 472 8.95 15.86 -17.04
CA ALA A 472 9.43 14.51 -17.37
C ALA A 472 8.29 13.51 -17.54
N CYS A 473 7.29 13.55 -16.67
CA CYS A 473 6.09 12.71 -16.80
C CYS A 473 5.32 13.04 -18.09
N ALA A 474 5.14 14.34 -18.41
CA ALA A 474 4.47 14.77 -19.62
C ALA A 474 5.19 14.32 -20.89
N GLU A 475 6.54 14.44 -20.94
CA GLU A 475 7.36 13.99 -22.08
C GLU A 475 7.26 12.47 -22.30
N LYS A 476 7.18 11.68 -21.21
CA LYS A 476 7.00 10.23 -21.28
C LYS A 476 5.53 9.82 -21.53
N GLY A 477 4.59 10.74 -21.57
CA GLY A 477 3.17 10.46 -21.71
C GLY A 477 2.58 9.69 -20.52
N MET A 478 3.21 9.75 -19.35
CA MET A 478 2.75 9.07 -18.14
C MET A 478 1.61 9.85 -17.49
N LYS A 479 0.50 9.15 -17.23
CA LYS A 479 -0.59 9.68 -16.42
C LYS A 479 -0.21 9.56 -14.95
N ALA A 480 0.15 10.66 -14.31
CA ALA A 480 0.52 10.69 -12.91
C ALA A 480 -0.52 11.45 -12.09
N ARG A 481 -0.91 10.89 -10.95
CA ARG A 481 -1.74 11.54 -9.94
C ARG A 481 -0.86 12.46 -9.11
N GLN A 482 -1.29 13.68 -8.86
CA GLN A 482 -0.57 14.62 -8.00
C GLN A 482 -1.15 14.56 -6.58
N GLU A 483 -0.28 14.31 -5.59
CA GLU A 483 -0.61 14.28 -4.17
C GLU A 483 0.21 15.31 -3.39
N ARG A 484 -0.47 16.20 -2.68
CA ARG A 484 0.18 17.21 -1.85
C ARG A 484 0.37 16.72 -0.42
N GLY A 485 1.52 17.07 0.18
CA GLY A 485 1.85 16.64 1.54
C GLY A 485 2.68 15.36 1.64
N GLU A 486 2.81 14.61 0.54
CA GLU A 486 3.50 13.33 0.48
C GLU A 486 4.99 13.42 0.05
N ALA A 487 5.47 14.62 -0.26
CA ALA A 487 6.89 14.83 -0.58
C ALA A 487 7.81 14.50 0.60
N ALA A 488 9.07 14.13 0.30
CA ALA A 488 10.11 14.04 1.32
C ALA A 488 10.43 15.45 1.85
N PHE A 489 11.00 15.54 3.06
CA PHE A 489 11.31 16.84 3.65
C PHE A 489 12.33 17.65 2.83
N TYR A 490 13.12 17.00 1.97
CA TYR A 490 14.18 17.60 1.15
C TYR A 490 13.84 17.72 -0.34
N GLY A 491 12.75 17.15 -0.82
CA GLY A 491 12.38 17.26 -2.23
C GLY A 491 11.12 16.48 -2.65
N PRO A 492 10.54 16.83 -3.81
CA PRO A 492 9.40 16.12 -4.38
C PRO A 492 9.81 14.75 -4.92
N LYS A 493 8.81 13.85 -5.07
CA LYS A 493 9.03 12.47 -5.48
C LYS A 493 8.11 12.08 -6.63
N LEU A 494 8.60 11.14 -7.45
CA LEU A 494 7.78 10.32 -8.33
C LEU A 494 7.77 8.91 -7.77
N ASP A 495 6.62 8.45 -7.29
CA ASP A 495 6.43 7.14 -6.70
C ASP A 495 5.68 6.23 -7.67
N PHE A 496 6.14 4.98 -7.77
CA PHE A 496 5.49 3.93 -8.55
C PHE A 496 4.78 2.98 -7.61
N MET A 497 3.46 3.12 -7.56
CA MET A 497 2.58 2.33 -6.72
C MET A 497 2.14 1.09 -7.50
N VAL A 498 2.59 -0.08 -7.07
CA VAL A 498 2.23 -1.35 -7.70
C VAL A 498 1.07 -1.99 -6.94
N LYS A 499 0.02 -2.37 -7.66
CA LYS A 499 -1.06 -3.18 -7.12
C LYS A 499 -0.66 -4.64 -7.16
N ASP A 500 -0.72 -5.31 -6.02
CA ASP A 500 -0.54 -6.75 -5.97
C ASP A 500 -1.77 -7.49 -6.56
N ALA A 501 -1.70 -8.81 -6.61
CA ALA A 501 -2.75 -9.65 -7.20
C ALA A 501 -4.13 -9.52 -6.51
N ILE A 502 -4.22 -8.81 -5.40
CA ILE A 502 -5.43 -8.58 -4.61
C ILE A 502 -5.78 -7.10 -4.47
N GLY A 503 -5.12 -6.24 -5.26
CA GLY A 503 -5.42 -4.82 -5.35
C GLY A 503 -4.81 -3.95 -4.24
N ARG A 504 -3.97 -4.49 -3.34
CA ARG A 504 -3.24 -3.66 -2.36
C ARG A 504 -2.17 -2.85 -3.07
N ARG A 505 -2.03 -1.60 -2.69
CA ARG A 505 -1.06 -0.66 -3.26
C ARG A 505 0.25 -0.71 -2.46
N TRP A 506 1.36 -0.94 -3.16
CA TRP A 506 2.69 -0.96 -2.59
C TRP A 506 3.58 0.05 -3.31
N GLN A 507 4.15 0.99 -2.56
CA GLN A 507 5.21 1.84 -3.08
C GLN A 507 6.47 0.99 -3.26
N LEU A 508 6.87 0.79 -4.52
CA LEU A 508 8.10 0.10 -4.91
C LEU A 508 9.11 1.14 -5.43
N GLY A 509 9.11 1.41 -6.73
CA GLY A 509 10.04 2.36 -7.32
C GLY A 509 9.82 3.80 -6.86
N THR A 510 10.92 4.55 -6.66
CA THR A 510 10.87 5.97 -6.35
C THR A 510 12.00 6.73 -7.02
N ILE A 511 11.74 7.99 -7.39
CA ILE A 511 12.72 8.96 -7.89
C ILE A 511 12.47 10.27 -7.16
N GLN A 512 13.53 10.92 -6.68
CA GLN A 512 13.42 12.19 -5.94
C GLN A 512 14.45 13.18 -6.47
N VAL A 513 14.07 14.45 -6.60
CA VAL A 513 14.97 15.54 -6.95
C VAL A 513 15.31 16.32 -5.69
N ASP A 514 16.57 16.50 -5.41
CA ASP A 514 17.09 17.08 -4.18
C ASP A 514 18.12 18.18 -4.45
N TYR A 515 17.78 19.39 -4.06
CA TYR A 515 18.69 20.55 -4.06
C TYR A 515 19.31 20.77 -2.68
N GLN A 516 18.81 20.11 -1.63
CA GLN A 516 19.13 20.44 -0.24
C GLN A 516 20.36 19.71 0.30
N LEU A 517 20.48 18.39 0.09
CA LEU A 517 21.66 17.65 0.52
C LEU A 517 22.94 18.20 -0.12
N PRO A 518 23.00 18.53 -1.42
CA PRO A 518 24.17 19.20 -1.99
C PRO A 518 24.54 20.52 -1.30
N GLN A 519 23.57 21.29 -0.82
CA GLN A 519 23.82 22.52 -0.06
C GLN A 519 24.37 22.21 1.34
N ARG A 520 23.73 21.30 2.07
CA ARG A 520 24.08 20.94 3.45
C ARG A 520 25.47 20.33 3.55
N PHE A 521 25.87 19.52 2.56
CA PHE A 521 27.20 18.93 2.42
C PHE A 521 28.21 19.84 1.69
N GLN A 522 27.80 21.04 1.28
CA GLN A 522 28.63 22.01 0.56
C GLN A 522 29.29 21.39 -0.69
N LEU A 523 28.58 20.52 -1.40
CA LEU A 523 29.09 19.85 -2.59
C LEU A 523 29.33 20.86 -3.72
N GLU A 524 30.45 20.73 -4.43
CA GLU A 524 30.82 21.64 -5.50
C GLU A 524 31.45 20.91 -6.69
N TYR A 525 31.28 21.46 -7.88
CA TYR A 525 32.05 21.10 -9.07
C TYR A 525 32.56 22.36 -9.77
N ILE A 526 33.64 22.24 -10.55
CA ILE A 526 34.17 23.34 -11.35
C ILE A 526 33.44 23.38 -12.70
N GLY A 527 32.74 24.46 -12.98
CA GLY A 527 32.01 24.71 -14.22
C GLY A 527 32.92 24.97 -15.42
N GLU A 528 32.31 25.13 -16.60
CA GLU A 528 33.01 25.50 -17.83
C GLU A 528 33.64 26.91 -17.73
N ASP A 529 33.01 27.77 -16.94
CA ASP A 529 33.48 29.14 -16.61
C ASP A 529 34.62 29.16 -15.60
N GLY A 530 35.09 27.98 -15.13
CA GLY A 530 36.14 27.88 -14.12
C GLY A 530 35.68 28.22 -12.69
N GLN A 531 34.41 28.51 -12.48
CA GLN A 531 33.83 28.82 -11.17
C GLN A 531 33.30 27.58 -10.49
N LYS A 532 33.06 27.66 -9.17
CA LYS A 532 32.45 26.64 -8.37
C LYS A 532 30.92 26.70 -8.52
N HIS A 533 30.30 25.58 -8.83
CA HIS A 533 28.86 25.40 -8.94
C HIS A 533 28.37 24.27 -8.06
N ARG A 534 27.10 24.32 -7.66
CA ARG A 534 26.48 23.28 -6.85
C ARG A 534 25.75 22.27 -7.73
N PRO A 535 25.99 20.96 -7.56
CA PRO A 535 25.24 19.95 -8.28
C PRO A 535 23.82 19.84 -7.74
N VAL A 536 22.91 19.30 -8.56
CA VAL A 536 21.61 18.77 -8.14
C VAL A 536 21.77 17.27 -7.91
N MET A 537 21.08 16.74 -6.92
CA MET A 537 21.10 15.32 -6.60
C MET A 537 19.75 14.66 -6.98
N ILE A 538 19.82 13.49 -7.60
CA ILE A 538 18.64 12.67 -7.86
C ILE A 538 18.83 11.35 -7.12
N HIS A 539 17.87 11.02 -6.25
CA HIS A 539 17.79 9.74 -5.57
C HIS A 539 16.90 8.80 -6.37
N ARG A 540 17.27 7.53 -6.44
CA ARG A 540 16.41 6.54 -7.08
C ARG A 540 16.58 5.14 -6.46
N ALA A 541 15.48 4.41 -6.39
CA ALA A 541 15.43 3.00 -6.00
C ALA A 541 14.35 2.30 -6.84
N PRO A 542 14.69 1.58 -7.94
CA PRO A 542 13.74 0.86 -8.78
C PRO A 542 12.94 -0.22 -8.07
N PHE A 543 13.57 -1.04 -7.22
CA PHE A 543 12.88 -1.99 -6.36
C PHE A 543 12.34 -1.35 -5.09
N GLY A 544 12.98 -0.28 -4.62
CA GLY A 544 12.74 0.36 -3.33
C GLY A 544 13.42 -0.40 -2.20
N SER A 545 12.75 -1.35 -1.59
CA SER A 545 13.32 -2.31 -0.62
C SER A 545 13.31 -3.70 -1.25
N MET A 546 14.46 -4.39 -1.25
CA MET A 546 14.56 -5.77 -1.73
C MET A 546 13.60 -6.70 -1.00
N GLU A 547 13.42 -6.49 0.29
CA GLU A 547 12.51 -7.27 1.14
C GLU A 547 11.06 -7.08 0.68
N ARG A 548 10.60 -5.83 0.55
CA ARG A 548 9.24 -5.52 0.09
C ARG A 548 9.02 -5.96 -1.36
N PHE A 549 9.98 -5.73 -2.23
CA PHE A 549 9.90 -6.16 -3.61
C PHE A 549 9.77 -7.68 -3.72
N CYS A 550 10.59 -8.45 -2.98
CA CYS A 550 10.47 -9.91 -2.93
C CYS A 550 9.12 -10.36 -2.40
N ALA A 551 8.58 -9.71 -1.34
CA ALA A 551 7.25 -10.02 -0.84
C ALA A 551 6.17 -9.83 -1.93
N VAL A 552 6.17 -8.66 -2.57
CA VAL A 552 5.21 -8.35 -3.64
C VAL A 552 5.38 -9.30 -4.83
N LEU A 553 6.61 -9.62 -5.21
CA LEU A 553 6.90 -10.55 -6.29
C LEU A 553 6.41 -11.98 -5.98
N ILE A 554 6.63 -12.48 -4.75
CA ILE A 554 6.13 -13.78 -4.30
C ILE A 554 4.60 -13.82 -4.40
N GLU A 555 3.90 -12.78 -3.92
CA GLU A 555 2.44 -12.69 -3.95
C GLU A 555 1.92 -12.50 -5.38
N HIS A 556 2.56 -11.66 -6.19
CA HIS A 556 2.21 -11.44 -7.59
C HIS A 556 2.29 -12.74 -8.41
N THR A 557 3.37 -13.49 -8.27
CA THR A 557 3.60 -14.74 -8.98
C THR A 557 2.98 -15.97 -8.29
N ALA A 558 2.43 -15.81 -7.07
CA ALA A 558 2.04 -16.94 -6.22
C ALA A 558 3.18 -17.97 -6.05
N GLY A 559 4.43 -17.51 -5.94
CA GLY A 559 5.64 -18.36 -5.87
C GLY A 559 6.07 -18.99 -7.21
N HIS A 560 5.35 -18.70 -8.31
CA HIS A 560 5.67 -19.20 -9.64
C HIS A 560 6.60 -18.25 -10.37
N PHE A 561 7.83 -18.15 -9.90
CA PHE A 561 8.83 -17.27 -10.49
C PHE A 561 9.16 -17.64 -11.96
N PRO A 562 9.59 -16.66 -12.76
CA PRO A 562 10.24 -16.94 -14.04
C PRO A 562 11.42 -17.91 -13.86
N LEU A 563 11.64 -18.81 -14.83
CA LEU A 563 12.61 -19.91 -14.69
C LEU A 563 14.03 -19.43 -14.35
N TRP A 564 14.46 -18.29 -14.89
CA TRP A 564 15.77 -17.70 -14.61
C TRP A 564 15.95 -17.30 -13.14
N LEU A 565 14.85 -16.95 -12.48
CA LEU A 565 14.84 -16.46 -11.11
C LEU A 565 14.53 -17.57 -10.08
N THR A 566 13.90 -18.66 -10.50
CA THR A 566 13.51 -19.76 -9.62
C THR A 566 14.74 -20.41 -8.96
N PRO A 567 14.81 -20.51 -7.61
CA PRO A 567 15.97 -21.09 -6.92
C PRO A 567 16.24 -22.55 -7.34
N ASP A 568 15.22 -23.40 -7.30
CA ASP A 568 15.27 -24.78 -7.77
C ASP A 568 14.51 -24.91 -9.08
N GLN A 569 15.21 -25.05 -10.21
CA GLN A 569 14.58 -25.14 -11.53
C GLN A 569 14.04 -26.53 -11.83
N VAL A 570 14.72 -27.54 -11.30
CA VAL A 570 14.48 -28.95 -11.61
C VAL A 570 14.55 -29.81 -10.34
N ALA A 571 13.56 -30.67 -10.13
CA ALA A 571 13.63 -31.74 -9.15
C ALA A 571 13.83 -33.08 -9.83
N ILE A 572 14.86 -33.83 -9.46
CA ILE A 572 15.13 -35.18 -9.92
C ILE A 572 14.50 -36.16 -8.93
N LEU A 573 13.61 -37.01 -9.40
CA LEU A 573 12.77 -37.88 -8.60
C LEU A 573 13.06 -39.36 -8.96
N PRO A 574 14.05 -40.02 -8.31
CA PRO A 574 14.26 -41.44 -8.52
C PRO A 574 13.07 -42.24 -7.99
N VAL A 575 12.58 -43.20 -8.80
CA VAL A 575 11.42 -44.05 -8.44
C VAL A 575 11.74 -45.05 -7.32
N SER A 576 13.02 -45.36 -7.14
CA SER A 576 13.55 -46.14 -6.01
C SER A 576 15.03 -45.82 -5.79
N GLU A 577 15.58 -46.25 -4.66
CA GLU A 577 17.01 -46.13 -4.30
C GLU A 577 17.96 -46.71 -5.35
N LYS A 578 17.52 -47.71 -6.13
CA LYS A 578 18.30 -48.30 -7.21
C LYS A 578 18.76 -47.30 -8.28
N TYR A 579 18.04 -46.19 -8.40
CA TYR A 579 18.31 -45.19 -9.45
C TYR A 579 18.93 -43.91 -8.87
N GLN A 580 19.35 -43.95 -7.60
CA GLN A 580 19.97 -42.83 -6.90
C GLN A 580 21.28 -42.42 -7.59
N GLU A 581 22.14 -43.37 -7.95
CA GLU A 581 23.40 -43.10 -8.66
C GLU A 581 23.17 -42.39 -10.01
N TYR A 582 22.12 -42.79 -10.72
CA TYR A 582 21.74 -42.09 -11.94
C TYR A 582 21.24 -40.66 -11.69
N ALA A 583 20.45 -40.47 -10.65
CA ALA A 583 20.00 -39.14 -10.27
C ALA A 583 21.18 -38.21 -9.88
N GLU A 584 22.18 -38.75 -9.17
CA GLU A 584 23.42 -38.02 -8.82
C GLU A 584 24.24 -37.65 -10.05
N LYS A 585 24.34 -38.55 -11.02
CA LYS A 585 24.97 -38.29 -12.33
C LYS A 585 24.26 -37.16 -13.08
N LEU A 586 22.94 -37.15 -13.09
CA LEU A 586 22.16 -36.11 -13.73
C LEU A 586 22.37 -34.76 -13.02
N LYS A 587 22.31 -34.75 -11.68
CA LYS A 587 22.56 -33.54 -10.90
C LYS A 587 23.96 -32.98 -11.17
N ALA A 588 24.98 -33.82 -11.13
CA ALA A 588 26.35 -33.39 -11.42
C ALA A 588 26.47 -32.78 -12.82
N TYR A 589 25.83 -33.36 -13.81
CA TYR A 589 25.78 -32.81 -15.16
C TYR A 589 25.07 -31.45 -15.19
N PHE A 590 23.89 -31.32 -14.59
CA PHE A 590 23.14 -30.07 -14.55
C PHE A 590 23.90 -28.97 -13.83
N ASP A 591 24.62 -29.30 -12.76
CA ASP A 591 25.49 -28.35 -12.04
C ASP A 591 26.58 -27.79 -12.97
N THR A 592 27.20 -28.62 -13.87
CA THR A 592 28.15 -28.13 -14.87
C THR A 592 27.55 -27.18 -15.90
N GLN A 593 26.25 -27.34 -16.15
CA GLN A 593 25.48 -26.49 -17.09
C GLN A 593 24.82 -25.29 -16.41
N ASN A 594 25.03 -25.04 -15.12
CA ASN A 594 24.36 -24.02 -14.32
C ASN A 594 22.82 -24.16 -14.29
N VAL A 595 22.30 -25.39 -14.43
CA VAL A 595 20.90 -25.72 -14.19
C VAL A 595 20.74 -26.11 -12.73
N ARG A 596 19.98 -25.31 -11.98
CA ARG A 596 19.79 -25.53 -10.53
C ARG A 596 18.83 -26.69 -10.29
N SER A 597 19.36 -27.79 -9.78
CA SER A 597 18.58 -29.00 -9.55
C SER A 597 18.75 -29.55 -8.15
N ILE A 598 17.70 -30.20 -7.64
CA ILE A 598 17.69 -30.95 -6.40
C ILE A 598 17.32 -32.40 -6.67
N ILE A 599 17.74 -33.30 -5.78
CA ILE A 599 17.30 -34.70 -5.80
C ILE A 599 16.35 -34.92 -4.63
N ASP A 600 15.21 -35.55 -4.84
CA ASP A 600 14.36 -36.08 -3.79
C ASP A 600 14.73 -37.55 -3.54
N ASP A 601 15.67 -37.77 -2.65
CA ASP A 601 16.24 -39.10 -2.27
C ASP A 601 15.40 -39.82 -1.23
N ARG A 602 14.30 -39.25 -0.73
CA ARG A 602 13.44 -39.85 0.28
C ARG A 602 12.87 -41.19 -0.19
N ASN A 603 12.78 -42.15 0.71
CA ASN A 603 12.12 -43.41 0.43
C ASN A 603 10.59 -43.27 0.51
N GLU A 604 10.03 -42.60 -0.53
CA GLU A 604 8.59 -42.29 -0.66
C GLU A 604 8.07 -42.69 -2.05
N LYS A 605 6.75 -42.91 -2.14
CA LYS A 605 6.09 -43.19 -3.41
C LYS A 605 6.24 -41.98 -4.36
N ILE A 606 6.49 -42.25 -5.64
CA ILE A 606 6.72 -41.22 -6.67
C ILE A 606 5.58 -40.17 -6.71
N GLY A 607 4.33 -40.58 -6.56
CA GLY A 607 3.19 -39.65 -6.51
C GLY A 607 3.27 -38.66 -5.35
N ARG A 608 3.86 -39.06 -4.19
CA ARG A 608 4.09 -38.15 -3.06
C ARG A 608 5.24 -37.20 -3.35
N LYS A 609 6.35 -37.70 -3.92
CA LYS A 609 7.47 -36.86 -4.34
C LYS A 609 7.03 -35.80 -5.33
N ILE A 610 6.20 -36.17 -6.33
CA ILE A 610 5.64 -35.21 -7.31
C ILE A 610 4.81 -34.13 -6.60
N ARG A 611 3.85 -34.53 -5.73
CA ARG A 611 3.01 -33.58 -5.00
C ARG A 611 3.82 -32.63 -4.12
N ASP A 612 4.79 -33.15 -3.38
CA ASP A 612 5.64 -32.35 -2.49
C ASP A 612 6.51 -31.37 -3.29
N THR A 613 6.95 -31.76 -4.51
CA THR A 613 7.70 -30.91 -5.42
C THR A 613 6.83 -29.80 -6.01
N GLU A 614 5.57 -30.10 -6.34
CA GLU A 614 4.60 -29.07 -6.77
C GLU A 614 4.33 -28.04 -5.65
N LEU A 615 4.22 -28.48 -4.40
CA LEU A 615 4.06 -27.58 -3.25
C LEU A 615 5.30 -26.70 -2.99
N LYS A 616 6.49 -27.13 -3.42
CA LYS A 616 7.72 -26.32 -3.38
C LYS A 616 7.86 -25.38 -4.58
N HIS A 617 6.85 -25.30 -5.43
CA HIS A 617 6.80 -24.45 -6.62
C HIS A 617 7.92 -24.72 -7.66
N ILE A 618 8.51 -25.90 -7.68
CA ILE A 618 9.56 -26.26 -8.64
C ILE A 618 8.95 -26.47 -10.02
N PRO A 619 9.45 -25.78 -11.08
CA PRO A 619 8.80 -25.79 -12.39
C PRO A 619 8.91 -27.11 -13.14
N TYR A 620 10.03 -27.83 -13.01
CA TYR A 620 10.28 -29.07 -13.71
C TYR A 620 10.60 -30.23 -12.75
N MET A 621 10.05 -31.40 -13.06
CA MET A 621 10.31 -32.65 -12.34
C MET A 621 10.78 -33.71 -13.32
N LEU A 622 11.89 -34.39 -13.02
CA LEU A 622 12.44 -35.49 -13.80
C LEU A 622 12.21 -36.78 -13.05
N VAL A 623 11.33 -37.62 -13.55
CA VAL A 623 11.12 -38.97 -13.03
C VAL A 623 12.13 -39.90 -13.69
N VAL A 624 12.91 -40.59 -12.86
CA VAL A 624 13.99 -41.48 -13.37
C VAL A 624 13.86 -42.87 -12.76
N GLY A 625 13.87 -43.85 -13.64
CA GLY A 625 13.74 -45.27 -13.37
C GLY A 625 14.66 -46.11 -14.24
N GLU A 626 14.35 -47.41 -14.39
CA GLU A 626 15.15 -48.38 -15.12
C GLU A 626 15.33 -47.99 -16.59
N LYS A 627 14.22 -47.56 -17.24
CA LYS A 627 14.23 -47.17 -18.63
C LYS A 627 15.09 -45.94 -18.87
N GLU A 628 14.90 -44.92 -18.06
CA GLU A 628 15.63 -43.65 -18.17
C GLU A 628 17.13 -43.85 -17.94
N GLN A 629 17.50 -44.68 -16.98
CA GLN A 629 18.91 -45.02 -16.72
C GLN A 629 19.52 -45.80 -17.89
N ALA A 630 18.81 -46.81 -18.44
CA ALA A 630 19.30 -47.61 -19.55
C ALA A 630 19.48 -46.80 -20.83
N ASP A 631 18.53 -45.93 -21.12
CA ASP A 631 18.47 -45.13 -22.37
C ASP A 631 19.24 -43.81 -22.28
N GLY A 632 19.69 -43.41 -21.07
CA GLY A 632 20.30 -42.08 -20.83
C GLY A 632 19.31 -40.95 -21.07
N THR A 633 18.07 -41.12 -20.62
CA THR A 633 16.97 -40.17 -20.81
C THR A 633 16.39 -39.68 -19.48
N VAL A 634 15.49 -38.73 -19.55
CA VAL A 634 14.67 -38.27 -18.42
C VAL A 634 13.21 -38.17 -18.86
N SER A 635 12.30 -38.72 -18.09
CA SER A 635 10.87 -38.46 -18.22
C SER A 635 10.53 -37.19 -17.45
N PHE A 636 10.16 -36.12 -18.19
CA PHE A 636 9.97 -34.82 -17.52
C PHE A 636 8.50 -34.43 -17.41
N ARG A 637 8.19 -33.79 -16.31
CA ARG A 637 6.89 -33.22 -16.01
C ARG A 637 7.07 -31.72 -15.81
N GLN A 638 6.08 -30.97 -16.22
CA GLN A 638 6.00 -29.54 -15.97
C GLN A 638 4.89 -29.27 -14.93
N ARG A 639 5.17 -28.41 -13.97
CA ARG A 639 4.18 -28.00 -12.98
C ARG A 639 2.89 -27.52 -13.68
N GLY A 640 1.74 -28.04 -13.24
CA GLY A 640 0.42 -27.72 -13.82
C GLY A 640 0.16 -28.26 -15.23
N GLY A 641 1.18 -28.72 -15.95
CA GLY A 641 1.07 -29.29 -17.29
C GLY A 641 1.16 -30.82 -17.33
N GLY A 642 1.50 -31.46 -16.22
CA GLY A 642 1.64 -32.91 -16.14
C GLY A 642 2.84 -33.44 -16.89
N GLU A 643 2.77 -34.72 -17.32
CA GLU A 643 3.82 -35.39 -18.06
C GLU A 643 3.96 -34.84 -19.48
N GLN A 644 5.19 -34.54 -19.90
CA GLN A 644 5.52 -33.90 -21.18
C GLN A 644 6.29 -34.84 -22.14
N GLY A 645 6.59 -36.04 -21.68
CA GLY A 645 7.34 -37.03 -22.45
C GLY A 645 8.76 -37.29 -21.94
N SER A 646 9.57 -37.96 -22.76
CA SER A 646 10.95 -38.32 -22.42
C SER A 646 11.91 -37.79 -23.47
N MET A 647 13.11 -37.37 -23.04
CA MET A 647 14.20 -36.94 -23.93
C MET A 647 15.57 -37.21 -23.31
N LYS A 648 16.64 -37.06 -24.07
CA LYS A 648 18.01 -37.12 -23.55
C LYS A 648 18.21 -36.01 -22.50
N TYR A 649 18.94 -36.31 -21.45
CA TYR A 649 19.15 -35.33 -20.37
C TYR A 649 19.96 -34.12 -20.84
N GLU A 650 20.84 -34.26 -21.83
CA GLU A 650 21.56 -33.17 -22.47
C GLU A 650 20.60 -32.22 -23.24
N GLU A 651 19.63 -32.78 -23.94
CA GLU A 651 18.61 -32.03 -24.67
C GLU A 651 17.71 -31.29 -23.70
N PHE A 652 17.36 -31.91 -22.54
CA PHE A 652 16.60 -31.28 -21.51
C PHE A 652 17.36 -30.08 -20.88
N ALA A 653 18.65 -30.23 -20.58
CA ALA A 653 19.49 -29.14 -20.10
C ALA A 653 19.49 -27.95 -21.10
N ASN A 654 19.68 -28.24 -22.38
CA ASN A 654 19.65 -27.21 -23.43
C ASN A 654 18.30 -26.51 -23.52
N LYS A 655 17.20 -27.27 -23.37
CA LYS A 655 15.83 -26.70 -23.30
C LYS A 655 15.70 -25.67 -22.14
N ILE A 656 16.15 -26.03 -20.93
CA ILE A 656 16.13 -25.16 -19.77
C ILE A 656 16.97 -23.90 -20.00
N LEU A 657 18.18 -24.06 -20.50
CA LEU A 657 19.09 -22.95 -20.78
C LEU A 657 18.53 -21.99 -21.84
N GLU A 658 17.95 -22.54 -22.91
CA GLU A 658 17.33 -21.72 -23.96
C GLU A 658 16.11 -20.94 -23.41
N GLU A 659 15.27 -21.56 -22.56
CA GLU A 659 14.16 -20.88 -21.92
C GLU A 659 14.64 -19.76 -21.00
N VAL A 660 15.67 -20.01 -20.19
CA VAL A 660 16.33 -18.99 -19.34
C VAL A 660 16.88 -17.86 -20.20
N ARG A 661 17.60 -18.18 -21.31
CA ARG A 661 18.19 -17.19 -22.21
C ARG A 661 17.13 -16.26 -22.80
N ARG A 662 16.03 -16.81 -23.34
CA ARG A 662 14.92 -16.03 -23.92
C ARG A 662 14.27 -15.09 -22.92
N MET A 663 14.18 -15.50 -21.64
CA MET A 663 13.63 -14.66 -20.58
C MET A 663 14.61 -13.53 -20.21
N THR A 664 15.92 -13.83 -20.13
CA THR A 664 16.94 -12.87 -19.73
C THR A 664 17.35 -11.89 -20.82
N GLU A 665 17.17 -12.23 -22.11
CA GLU A 665 17.38 -11.29 -23.23
C GLU A 665 16.38 -10.11 -23.20
N LYS A 666 15.24 -10.27 -22.53
CA LYS A 666 14.26 -9.21 -22.34
C LYS A 666 14.55 -8.33 -21.13
N CYS A 667 15.43 -8.78 -20.23
CA CYS A 667 15.89 -8.05 -19.07
C CYS A 667 17.14 -7.25 -19.44
#